data_55f7afd1f1706dd20b24e1fa56cf06ac
#
_entry.id   55f7afd1f1706dd20b24e1fa56cf06ac
#
_cell.length_a   1.000
_cell.length_b   1.000
_cell.length_c   1.000
_cell.angle_alpha   90.00
_cell.angle_beta   90.00
_cell.angle_gamma   90.00
#
_symmetry.space_group_name_H-M   'P 1'
#
loop_
_entity.id
_entity.type
_entity.pdbx_description
1 polymer ?
#
loop_
_entity_poly.entity_id
_entity_poly.type
_entity_poly.pdbx_seq_one_letter_code
_entity_poly.pdbx_strand_id
1 'polypeptide(L)'
;MKITIALAGNPNCGKTTLFNALTGSNQFVGNWPGVTVEKKEGKLKKHNDVVITDLPGIYSLSPYTLEEVVARDYLIGERPNAILNIIDGTNLERNLYLTTQLVELGIPVVVAINMMDVVKKNGDKINTQELSRELGCPVVEISALKGTGIQEAAEAAVQAAQNGHTVPQHTFTGVVEHALAHIEEAAVHNLPEEQQRWYAIKIFERDDKVLAKMNLDAQVAAHIEEDIKAAEEELDDDAESIITNERYVYIASIIKGCYKKKQAGKLSTSDKIDKIVTNRWLGLPIFAVVMFLVYYISMVTVGSSATDWANDGVFGDGWHLFWIGTSQAANAEKTYGDTDDILAGFIDAYGTEDMANAIDTENENYSEANAKAALDQLVAATPADASVTYTTEDEETLEKTDHTGTKKAALEEAVANYENTDYKEGYGAPDAAEYGVWVPGIPVLLGNLLEKANSPEWLSGLLLDGIVAGVGAVLGFVPQMLVLFFLLAILEGCGYMSRIAFVLDRIFRKFGLSGKSFIPMLIGTGCGIPGVMASRTIENERDRRMTIMTTTFIPCGAKVPFIAMIAGAIFGGSAIVSTSAYFIGMAAIIMSGIMLKKTKMFSGDPAPFVMELPAYHVPTLGNVLRSTWERGWSFIKKAGTIITLSTIFVWFTTYFGVVDGQFRMLSEEEINFSILAAIGGAIKWIFAPLGWGNWQAVVASITGLVAKENIVGTLGILYGGGGADVYTSIADAFNGVQGYSFLIFNLLCAPCFAAIGAIRREMNNAKWTWFAIGYQCGFAYVIALIVNQIGAMFMGNGNIFGLIVAILLIAAIVYMLFRKNKYDDNTLTVTTKKAKSKATK
;
A
#
# COMPACT_ATOMS: atom_id res chain seq x y z
N MET A 1 -22.58 47.89 -9.92
CA MET A 1 -22.75 46.63 -9.16
C MET A 1 -21.45 45.83 -9.32
N LYS A 2 -20.89 45.28 -8.26
CA LYS A 2 -19.67 44.45 -8.37
C LYS A 2 -20.08 43.09 -8.93
N ILE A 3 -19.58 42.74 -10.11
CA ILE A 3 -19.87 41.48 -10.77
C ILE A 3 -18.84 40.45 -10.30
N THR A 4 -19.29 39.26 -9.89
CA THR A 4 -18.44 38.13 -9.50
C THR A 4 -18.62 37.01 -10.49
N ILE A 5 -17.51 36.55 -11.09
CA ILE A 5 -17.48 35.42 -12.03
C ILE A 5 -16.67 34.29 -11.39
N ALA A 6 -17.23 33.10 -11.28
CA ALA A 6 -16.52 31.91 -10.86
C ALA A 6 -15.82 31.25 -12.04
N LEU A 7 -14.52 30.95 -11.90
CA LEU A 7 -13.78 30.16 -12.88
C LEU A 7 -13.78 28.70 -12.44
N ALA A 8 -14.51 27.87 -13.17
CA ALA A 8 -14.63 26.42 -12.92
C ALA A 8 -13.95 25.60 -14.01
N GLY A 9 -13.62 24.37 -13.74
CA GLY A 9 -13.08 23.43 -14.71
C GLY A 9 -12.37 22.25 -14.10
N ASN A 10 -12.17 21.21 -14.87
CA ASN A 10 -11.51 20.00 -14.44
C ASN A 10 -10.01 20.25 -14.14
N PRO A 11 -9.38 19.41 -13.30
CA PRO A 11 -7.93 19.44 -13.17
C PRO A 11 -7.25 19.30 -14.54
N ASN A 12 -6.16 20.04 -14.75
CA ASN A 12 -5.35 20.04 -15.98
C ASN A 12 -6.01 20.56 -17.26
N CYS A 13 -7.22 21.11 -17.22
CA CYS A 13 -7.85 21.76 -18.38
C CYS A 13 -7.21 23.11 -18.76
N GLY A 14 -6.24 23.61 -18.00
CA GLY A 14 -5.57 24.92 -18.25
C GLY A 14 -6.17 26.08 -17.45
N LYS A 15 -6.93 25.82 -16.40
CA LYS A 15 -7.61 26.79 -15.55
C LYS A 15 -6.69 27.87 -14.99
N THR A 16 -5.59 27.49 -14.36
CA THR A 16 -4.59 28.43 -13.80
C THR A 16 -3.96 29.31 -14.86
N THR A 17 -3.70 28.77 -16.05
CA THR A 17 -3.17 29.52 -17.19
C THR A 17 -4.18 30.58 -17.65
N LEU A 18 -5.46 30.22 -17.75
CA LEU A 18 -6.52 31.14 -18.11
C LEU A 18 -6.73 32.23 -17.03
N PHE A 19 -6.75 31.84 -15.75
CA PHE A 19 -6.88 32.79 -14.63
C PHE A 19 -5.77 33.86 -14.64
N ASN A 20 -4.51 33.43 -14.81
CA ASN A 20 -3.36 34.33 -14.89
C ASN A 20 -3.45 35.27 -16.13
N ALA A 21 -3.92 34.75 -17.25
CA ALA A 21 -4.11 35.57 -18.45
C ALA A 21 -5.20 36.63 -18.30
N LEU A 22 -6.31 36.31 -17.61
CA LEU A 22 -7.44 37.19 -17.35
C LEU A 22 -7.15 38.27 -16.30
N THR A 23 -6.45 37.92 -15.20
CA THR A 23 -6.25 38.80 -14.04
C THR A 23 -4.88 39.50 -14.01
N GLY A 24 -3.84 38.90 -14.60
CA GLY A 24 -2.47 39.40 -14.55
C GLY A 24 -1.87 39.37 -13.14
N SER A 25 -1.23 40.50 -12.73
CA SER A 25 -0.58 40.62 -11.41
C SER A 25 -1.52 41.01 -10.26
N ASN A 26 -2.76 41.34 -10.55
CA ASN A 26 -3.75 41.82 -9.56
C ASN A 26 -4.52 40.65 -8.94
N GLN A 27 -3.83 39.79 -8.18
CA GLN A 27 -4.38 38.58 -7.57
C GLN A 27 -4.28 38.68 -6.06
N PHE A 28 -5.31 38.18 -5.37
CA PHE A 28 -5.31 37.92 -3.94
C PHE A 28 -5.29 36.38 -3.72
N VAL A 29 -4.37 35.91 -2.90
CA VAL A 29 -4.24 34.52 -2.56
C VAL A 29 -4.47 34.35 -1.07
N GLY A 30 -5.34 33.43 -0.69
CA GLY A 30 -5.66 33.08 0.68
C GLY A 30 -6.17 31.66 0.75
N ASN A 31 -6.78 31.27 1.87
CA ASN A 31 -7.43 29.97 1.99
C ASN A 31 -8.96 30.16 2.04
N TRP A 32 -9.69 29.16 1.58
CA TRP A 32 -11.13 29.11 1.78
C TRP A 32 -11.46 29.03 3.27
N PRO A 33 -12.53 29.69 3.75
CA PRO A 33 -12.88 29.70 5.18
C PRO A 33 -13.00 28.30 5.78
N GLY A 34 -12.25 28.04 6.85
CA GLY A 34 -12.32 26.77 7.61
C GLY A 34 -11.60 25.58 7.00
N VAL A 35 -10.89 25.73 5.88
CA VAL A 35 -10.19 24.65 5.18
C VAL A 35 -8.81 25.07 4.68
N THR A 36 -7.98 24.10 4.33
CA THR A 36 -6.60 24.31 3.82
C THR A 36 -6.54 24.46 2.29
N VAL A 37 -7.67 24.59 1.62
CA VAL A 37 -7.75 24.75 0.17
C VAL A 37 -7.46 26.19 -0.20
N GLU A 38 -6.60 26.40 -1.18
CA GLU A 38 -6.18 27.73 -1.65
C GLU A 38 -7.32 28.45 -2.39
N LYS A 39 -7.59 29.71 -2.05
CA LYS A 39 -8.54 30.62 -2.71
C LYS A 39 -7.79 31.70 -3.47
N LYS A 40 -8.07 31.84 -4.76
CA LYS A 40 -7.51 32.90 -5.60
C LYS A 40 -8.61 33.79 -6.15
N GLU A 41 -8.46 35.09 -5.99
CA GLU A 41 -9.33 36.09 -6.56
C GLU A 41 -8.52 37.14 -7.31
N GLY A 42 -9.07 37.66 -8.40
CA GLY A 42 -8.38 38.67 -9.18
C GLY A 42 -9.37 39.56 -9.94
N LYS A 43 -9.00 40.82 -10.18
CA LYS A 43 -9.78 41.71 -11.03
C LYS A 43 -9.56 41.38 -12.50
N LEU A 44 -10.64 41.38 -13.28
CA LEU A 44 -10.58 41.19 -14.72
C LEU A 44 -9.88 42.39 -15.38
N LYS A 45 -8.92 42.12 -16.25
CA LYS A 45 -8.28 43.18 -17.07
C LYS A 45 -9.33 43.90 -17.88
N LYS A 46 -9.25 45.21 -17.94
CA LYS A 46 -10.19 46.14 -18.60
C LYS A 46 -11.57 46.32 -17.91
N HIS A 47 -11.90 45.52 -16.89
CA HIS A 47 -13.15 45.61 -16.13
C HIS A 47 -12.87 45.63 -14.63
N ASN A 48 -12.59 46.80 -14.07
CA ASN A 48 -12.21 46.95 -12.66
C ASN A 48 -13.32 46.62 -11.65
N ASP A 49 -14.55 46.53 -12.08
CA ASP A 49 -15.77 46.20 -11.35
C ASP A 49 -16.09 44.71 -11.35
N VAL A 50 -15.34 43.92 -12.15
CA VAL A 50 -15.50 42.46 -12.27
C VAL A 50 -14.40 41.74 -11.51
N VAL A 51 -14.79 40.84 -10.62
CA VAL A 51 -13.90 39.97 -9.86
C VAL A 51 -14.04 38.52 -10.33
N ILE A 52 -12.92 37.87 -10.64
CA ILE A 52 -12.86 36.46 -10.97
C ILE A 52 -12.37 35.67 -9.73
N THR A 53 -13.15 34.70 -9.30
CA THR A 53 -12.80 33.77 -8.24
C THR A 53 -12.41 32.41 -8.84
N ASP A 54 -11.16 31.98 -8.64
CA ASP A 54 -10.67 30.68 -9.12
C ASP A 54 -11.14 29.57 -8.17
N LEU A 55 -12.01 28.68 -8.65
CA LEU A 55 -12.43 27.51 -7.89
C LEU A 55 -11.35 26.42 -7.94
N PRO A 56 -11.28 25.50 -6.96
CA PRO A 56 -10.45 24.31 -7.07
C PRO A 56 -10.77 23.53 -8.35
N GLY A 57 -9.79 22.80 -8.88
CA GLY A 57 -10.03 21.90 -10.01
C GLY A 57 -10.84 20.69 -9.53
N ILE A 58 -12.04 20.51 -10.08
CA ILE A 58 -13.00 19.49 -9.65
C ILE A 58 -13.50 18.69 -10.85
N TYR A 59 -13.93 17.47 -10.61
CA TYR A 59 -14.55 16.62 -11.63
C TYR A 59 -16.06 16.60 -11.52
N SER A 60 -16.59 16.83 -10.34
CA SER A 60 -18.03 16.88 -10.07
C SER A 60 -18.36 17.85 -8.94
N LEU A 61 -19.64 18.15 -8.74
CA LEU A 61 -20.15 18.87 -7.58
C LEU A 61 -20.62 17.93 -6.46
N SER A 62 -20.23 16.66 -6.51
CA SER A 62 -20.51 15.67 -5.46
C SER A 62 -19.62 15.90 -4.23
N PRO A 63 -20.07 15.63 -3.00
CA PRO A 63 -19.35 15.99 -1.78
C PRO A 63 -18.27 14.97 -1.37
N TYR A 64 -17.49 14.42 -2.34
CA TYR A 64 -16.50 13.37 -2.07
C TYR A 64 -15.14 13.90 -1.68
N THR A 65 -14.67 14.96 -2.32
CA THR A 65 -13.40 15.61 -2.00
C THR A 65 -13.63 16.94 -1.26
N LEU A 66 -12.60 17.41 -0.55
CA LEU A 66 -12.66 18.72 0.12
C LEU A 66 -12.79 19.85 -0.87
N GLU A 67 -12.11 19.75 -2.01
CA GLU A 67 -12.13 20.68 -3.12
C GLU A 67 -13.53 20.77 -3.75
N GLU A 68 -14.20 19.65 -3.97
CA GLU A 68 -15.57 19.57 -4.49
C GLU A 68 -16.57 20.17 -3.51
N VAL A 69 -16.42 19.90 -2.21
CA VAL A 69 -17.26 20.49 -1.17
C VAL A 69 -17.12 22.00 -1.14
N VAL A 70 -15.89 22.52 -1.23
CA VAL A 70 -15.61 23.95 -1.24
C VAL A 70 -16.20 24.64 -2.46
N ALA A 71 -15.98 24.07 -3.65
CA ALA A 71 -16.53 24.64 -4.89
C ALA A 71 -18.06 24.64 -4.89
N ARG A 72 -18.68 23.54 -4.45
CA ARG A 72 -20.12 23.39 -4.33
C ARG A 72 -20.72 24.38 -3.31
N ASP A 73 -20.16 24.46 -2.10
CA ASP A 73 -20.66 25.34 -1.05
C ASP A 73 -20.55 26.82 -1.47
N TYR A 74 -19.52 27.19 -2.24
CA TYR A 74 -19.39 28.52 -2.82
C TYR A 74 -20.46 28.80 -3.90
N LEU A 75 -20.63 27.89 -4.87
CA LEU A 75 -21.57 28.05 -5.95
C LEU A 75 -23.03 28.15 -5.47
N ILE A 76 -23.39 27.36 -4.45
CA ILE A 76 -24.74 27.34 -3.88
C ILE A 76 -24.96 28.48 -2.89
N GLY A 77 -23.96 28.81 -2.04
CA GLY A 77 -24.08 29.81 -0.98
C GLY A 77 -23.87 31.21 -1.45
N GLU A 78 -22.79 31.49 -2.18
CA GLU A 78 -22.45 32.85 -2.65
C GLU A 78 -23.13 33.22 -3.98
N ARG A 79 -23.52 32.22 -4.78
CA ARG A 79 -24.17 32.37 -6.11
C ARG A 79 -23.52 33.46 -6.96
N PRO A 80 -22.36 33.23 -7.59
CA PRO A 80 -21.71 34.18 -8.45
C PRO A 80 -22.64 34.60 -9.62
N ASN A 81 -22.43 35.79 -10.19
CA ASN A 81 -23.26 36.28 -11.27
C ASN A 81 -23.14 35.48 -12.57
N ALA A 82 -21.99 34.85 -12.80
CA ALA A 82 -21.79 33.86 -13.89
C ALA A 82 -20.69 32.87 -13.53
N ILE A 83 -20.66 31.76 -14.28
CA ILE A 83 -19.61 30.76 -14.23
C ILE A 83 -18.92 30.74 -15.61
N LEU A 84 -17.59 30.90 -15.62
CA LEU A 84 -16.75 30.64 -16.77
C LEU A 84 -16.15 29.24 -16.60
N ASN A 85 -16.71 28.28 -17.32
CA ASN A 85 -16.27 26.86 -17.24
C ASN A 85 -15.25 26.57 -18.35
N ILE A 86 -14.01 26.26 -17.97
CA ILE A 86 -12.97 25.89 -18.93
C ILE A 86 -12.94 24.38 -19.10
N ILE A 87 -13.01 23.92 -20.32
CA ILE A 87 -12.99 22.50 -20.68
C ILE A 87 -11.86 22.17 -21.67
N ASP A 88 -11.32 20.96 -21.57
CA ASP A 88 -10.32 20.45 -22.50
C ASP A 88 -10.99 19.90 -23.77
N GLY A 89 -10.76 20.56 -24.90
CA GLY A 89 -11.32 20.16 -26.21
C GLY A 89 -10.77 18.81 -26.72
N THR A 90 -9.66 18.32 -26.17
CA THR A 90 -9.11 16.98 -26.54
C THR A 90 -9.84 15.85 -25.81
N ASN A 91 -10.48 16.17 -24.66
CA ASN A 91 -11.23 15.26 -23.78
C ASN A 91 -12.63 15.79 -23.46
N LEU A 92 -13.39 16.09 -24.50
CA LEU A 92 -14.67 16.79 -24.39
C LEU A 92 -15.69 16.04 -23.51
N GLU A 93 -15.84 14.73 -23.71
CA GLU A 93 -16.81 13.87 -23.03
C GLU A 93 -16.75 14.00 -21.51
N ARG A 94 -15.56 13.92 -20.99
CA ARG A 94 -15.31 14.02 -19.55
C ARG A 94 -15.63 15.41 -19.00
N ASN A 95 -15.13 16.43 -19.69
CA ASN A 95 -15.27 17.78 -19.19
C ASN A 95 -16.73 18.23 -19.20
N LEU A 96 -17.55 17.67 -20.09
CA LEU A 96 -18.96 17.93 -20.14
C LEU A 96 -19.72 17.40 -18.92
N TYR A 97 -19.18 16.39 -18.19
CA TYR A 97 -19.82 15.91 -16.96
C TYR A 97 -19.93 16.98 -15.88
N LEU A 98 -18.86 17.73 -15.63
CA LEU A 98 -18.90 18.88 -14.74
C LEU A 98 -19.79 20.00 -15.34
N THR A 99 -19.69 20.22 -16.65
CA THR A 99 -20.47 21.25 -17.35
C THR A 99 -21.97 21.04 -17.17
N THR A 100 -22.48 19.79 -17.31
CA THR A 100 -23.91 19.50 -17.09
C THR A 100 -24.34 19.85 -15.67
N GLN A 101 -23.55 19.52 -14.66
CA GLN A 101 -23.84 19.86 -13.26
C GLN A 101 -23.81 21.36 -12.98
N LEU A 102 -22.93 22.12 -13.66
CA LEU A 102 -22.87 23.58 -13.52
C LEU A 102 -24.09 24.25 -14.16
N VAL A 103 -24.56 23.73 -15.30
CA VAL A 103 -25.76 24.19 -15.97
C VAL A 103 -27.02 23.92 -15.13
N GLU A 104 -27.08 22.77 -14.48
CA GLU A 104 -28.18 22.37 -13.57
C GLU A 104 -28.37 23.37 -12.39
N LEU A 105 -27.31 24.10 -11.97
CA LEU A 105 -27.42 25.11 -10.89
C LEU A 105 -28.26 26.35 -11.24
N GLY A 106 -28.59 26.53 -12.52
CA GLY A 106 -29.31 27.72 -12.98
C GLY A 106 -28.53 29.02 -12.85
N ILE A 107 -27.22 28.99 -12.66
CA ILE A 107 -26.34 30.16 -12.73
C ILE A 107 -25.90 30.31 -14.18
N PRO A 108 -25.84 31.57 -14.75
CA PRO A 108 -25.36 31.76 -16.11
C PRO A 108 -23.98 31.13 -16.34
N VAL A 109 -23.88 30.21 -17.31
CA VAL A 109 -22.63 29.48 -17.63
C VAL A 109 -22.14 29.92 -19.00
N VAL A 110 -20.83 30.13 -19.13
CA VAL A 110 -20.12 30.22 -20.40
C VAL A 110 -19.07 29.15 -20.47
N VAL A 111 -19.06 28.38 -21.55
CA VAL A 111 -18.09 27.29 -21.76
C VAL A 111 -16.95 27.78 -22.64
N ALA A 112 -15.71 27.68 -22.12
CA ALA A 112 -14.50 28.00 -22.84
C ALA A 112 -13.76 26.69 -23.20
N ILE A 113 -13.81 26.29 -24.48
CA ILE A 113 -13.12 25.09 -24.98
C ILE A 113 -11.66 25.44 -25.21
N ASN A 114 -10.79 24.92 -24.33
CA ASN A 114 -9.35 25.11 -24.39
C ASN A 114 -8.67 24.06 -25.27
N MET A 115 -7.37 24.27 -25.56
CA MET A 115 -6.55 23.38 -26.39
C MET A 115 -7.05 23.22 -27.83
N MET A 116 -7.78 24.21 -28.35
CA MET A 116 -8.29 24.20 -29.73
C MET A 116 -7.17 24.15 -30.78
N ASP A 117 -5.98 24.60 -30.46
CA ASP A 117 -4.79 24.44 -31.30
C ASP A 117 -4.35 22.98 -31.44
N VAL A 118 -4.49 22.17 -30.39
CA VAL A 118 -4.22 20.72 -30.39
C VAL A 118 -5.32 20.00 -31.17
N VAL A 119 -6.60 20.32 -30.92
CA VAL A 119 -7.76 19.76 -31.62
C VAL A 119 -7.62 19.97 -33.14
N LYS A 120 -7.32 21.22 -33.55
CA LYS A 120 -7.09 21.58 -34.97
C LYS A 120 -5.87 20.87 -35.56
N LYS A 121 -4.78 20.70 -34.80
CA LYS A 121 -3.58 19.97 -35.22
C LYS A 121 -3.88 18.48 -35.46
N ASN A 122 -4.71 17.89 -34.63
CA ASN A 122 -5.15 16.48 -34.79
C ASN A 122 -6.14 16.33 -35.98
N GLY A 123 -6.67 17.42 -36.48
CA GLY A 123 -7.64 17.45 -37.59
C GLY A 123 -9.07 17.12 -37.15
N ASP A 124 -9.33 17.14 -35.86
CA ASP A 124 -10.65 16.95 -35.28
C ASP A 124 -11.48 18.25 -35.41
N LYS A 125 -12.80 18.13 -35.45
CA LYS A 125 -13.72 19.27 -35.56
C LYS A 125 -14.76 19.22 -34.46
N ILE A 126 -14.89 20.32 -33.72
CA ILE A 126 -15.96 20.54 -32.73
C ILE A 126 -16.93 21.58 -33.34
N ASN A 127 -18.21 21.25 -33.38
CA ASN A 127 -19.27 22.19 -33.76
C ASN A 127 -19.73 22.96 -32.52
N THR A 128 -19.12 24.12 -32.27
CA THR A 128 -19.41 24.94 -31.11
C THR A 128 -20.82 25.54 -31.10
N GLN A 129 -21.42 25.75 -32.26
CA GLN A 129 -22.80 26.25 -32.37
C GLN A 129 -23.82 25.19 -31.94
N GLU A 130 -23.64 23.95 -32.40
CA GLU A 130 -24.46 22.81 -32.01
C GLU A 130 -24.30 22.52 -30.51
N LEU A 131 -23.06 22.55 -30.03
CA LEU A 131 -22.76 22.32 -28.61
C LEU A 131 -23.38 23.40 -27.73
N SER A 132 -23.35 24.66 -28.18
CA SER A 132 -24.01 25.79 -27.50
C SER A 132 -25.54 25.61 -27.43
N ARG A 133 -26.14 25.11 -28.50
CA ARG A 133 -27.58 24.82 -28.54
C ARG A 133 -27.97 23.67 -27.59
N GLU A 134 -27.24 22.60 -27.62
CA GLU A 134 -27.51 21.43 -26.77
C GLU A 134 -27.29 21.72 -25.28
N LEU A 135 -26.26 22.50 -24.93
CA LEU A 135 -25.98 22.88 -23.53
C LEU A 135 -26.84 24.07 -23.04
N GLY A 136 -27.48 24.81 -23.92
CA GLY A 136 -28.25 26.00 -23.58
C GLY A 136 -27.40 27.20 -23.07
N CYS A 137 -26.10 27.22 -23.40
CA CYS A 137 -25.18 28.24 -22.92
C CYS A 137 -24.15 28.63 -24.01
N PRO A 138 -23.54 29.84 -23.94
CA PRO A 138 -22.54 30.26 -24.91
C PRO A 138 -21.28 29.40 -24.83
N VAL A 139 -20.74 29.04 -26.01
CA VAL A 139 -19.50 28.23 -26.15
C VAL A 139 -18.47 29.01 -26.97
N VAL A 140 -17.26 29.21 -26.41
CA VAL A 140 -16.16 29.98 -27.02
C VAL A 140 -14.92 29.09 -27.17
N GLU A 141 -14.28 29.15 -28.35
CA GLU A 141 -13.00 28.46 -28.60
C GLU A 141 -11.83 29.27 -28.04
N ILE A 142 -10.97 28.63 -27.22
CA ILE A 142 -9.78 29.30 -26.69
C ILE A 142 -8.52 28.43 -26.84
N SER A 143 -7.36 29.09 -26.80
CA SER A 143 -6.09 28.45 -26.44
C SER A 143 -5.40 29.31 -25.39
N ALA A 144 -5.51 28.88 -24.14
CA ALA A 144 -4.95 29.59 -22.99
C ALA A 144 -3.42 29.76 -23.11
N LEU A 145 -2.74 28.77 -23.69
CA LEU A 145 -1.28 28.80 -23.91
C LEU A 145 -0.88 29.81 -24.99
N LYS A 146 -1.66 29.95 -26.07
CA LYS A 146 -1.40 30.88 -27.18
C LYS A 146 -2.05 32.27 -26.99
N GLY A 147 -2.88 32.41 -25.98
CA GLY A 147 -3.58 33.66 -25.68
C GLY A 147 -4.72 33.99 -26.66
N THR A 148 -5.20 33.08 -27.47
CA THR A 148 -6.30 33.26 -28.44
C THR A 148 -7.66 32.99 -27.81
N GLY A 149 -8.69 33.80 -28.13
CA GLY A 149 -10.07 33.64 -27.67
C GLY A 149 -10.31 33.99 -26.18
N ILE A 150 -9.29 34.36 -25.41
CA ILE A 150 -9.40 34.63 -23.97
C ILE A 150 -10.28 35.86 -23.69
N GLN A 151 -10.12 36.90 -24.49
CA GLN A 151 -10.90 38.15 -24.29
C GLN A 151 -12.35 37.93 -24.69
N GLU A 152 -12.63 37.20 -25.74
CA GLU A 152 -13.97 36.82 -26.18
C GLU A 152 -14.71 36.01 -25.11
N ALA A 153 -14.02 35.07 -24.47
CA ALA A 153 -14.56 34.29 -23.36
C ALA A 153 -14.84 35.15 -22.12
N ALA A 154 -13.98 36.12 -21.82
CA ALA A 154 -14.19 37.08 -20.73
C ALA A 154 -15.41 38.01 -20.99
N GLU A 155 -15.53 38.56 -22.20
CA GLU A 155 -16.66 39.42 -22.57
C GLU A 155 -17.97 38.63 -22.59
N ALA A 156 -17.97 37.39 -23.10
CA ALA A 156 -19.14 36.51 -23.03
C ALA A 156 -19.57 36.22 -21.58
N ALA A 157 -18.60 36.01 -20.67
CA ALA A 157 -18.89 35.77 -19.26
C ALA A 157 -19.47 37.05 -18.57
N VAL A 158 -18.98 38.21 -18.92
CA VAL A 158 -19.52 39.49 -18.41
C VAL A 158 -20.93 39.73 -18.93
N GLN A 159 -21.21 39.47 -20.22
CA GLN A 159 -22.54 39.57 -20.80
C GLN A 159 -23.51 38.58 -20.17
N ALA A 160 -23.09 37.34 -19.96
CA ALA A 160 -23.89 36.33 -19.26
C ALA A 160 -24.21 36.74 -17.83
N ALA A 161 -23.27 37.34 -17.11
CA ALA A 161 -23.48 37.87 -15.75
C ALA A 161 -24.48 39.04 -15.67
N GLN A 162 -24.65 39.77 -16.75
CA GLN A 162 -25.58 40.96 -16.80
C GLN A 162 -26.99 40.58 -17.23
N ASN A 163 -27.14 39.67 -18.20
CA ASN A 163 -28.40 39.42 -18.88
C ASN A 163 -28.73 37.94 -19.09
N GLY A 164 -27.88 37.03 -18.58
CA GLY A 164 -27.98 35.60 -18.91
C GLY A 164 -28.91 34.83 -17.95
N HIS A 165 -29.65 33.89 -18.55
CA HIS A 165 -30.25 32.77 -17.87
C HIS A 165 -29.71 31.49 -18.48
N THR A 166 -29.40 30.48 -17.68
CA THR A 166 -29.05 29.16 -18.18
C THR A 166 -30.10 28.20 -17.66
N VAL A 167 -30.88 27.63 -18.58
CA VAL A 167 -31.88 26.61 -18.26
C VAL A 167 -31.35 25.25 -18.77
N PRO A 168 -31.30 24.24 -17.91
CA PRO A 168 -30.91 22.91 -18.34
C PRO A 168 -31.80 22.41 -19.48
N GLN A 169 -31.18 21.98 -20.57
CA GLN A 169 -31.87 21.46 -21.77
C GLN A 169 -31.98 19.93 -21.77
N HIS A 170 -31.29 19.28 -20.84
CA HIS A 170 -31.25 17.83 -20.83
C HIS A 170 -32.44 17.21 -20.11
N THR A 171 -32.93 16.12 -20.70
CA THR A 171 -33.94 15.23 -20.12
C THR A 171 -33.33 13.85 -19.93
N PHE A 172 -33.67 13.20 -18.82
CA PHE A 172 -33.20 11.85 -18.51
C PHE A 172 -34.16 10.79 -19.10
N THR A 173 -33.88 9.50 -18.88
CA THR A 173 -34.80 8.45 -19.31
C THR A 173 -36.15 8.55 -18.63
N GLY A 174 -37.21 8.01 -19.24
CA GLY A 174 -38.62 8.23 -18.87
C GLY A 174 -38.93 7.99 -17.39
N VAL A 175 -38.37 6.94 -16.75
CA VAL A 175 -38.63 6.63 -15.34
C VAL A 175 -37.94 7.63 -14.39
N VAL A 176 -36.71 8.00 -14.70
CA VAL A 176 -35.97 9.01 -13.91
C VAL A 176 -36.60 10.37 -14.05
N GLU A 177 -36.97 10.75 -15.28
CA GLU A 177 -37.63 12.04 -15.54
C GLU A 177 -38.98 12.14 -14.86
N HIS A 178 -39.76 11.05 -14.83
CA HIS A 178 -41.03 10.99 -14.12
C HIS A 178 -40.83 11.20 -12.60
N ALA A 179 -39.86 10.52 -12.01
CA ALA A 179 -39.55 10.69 -10.59
C ALA A 179 -39.06 12.13 -10.27
N LEU A 180 -38.23 12.73 -11.14
CA LEU A 180 -37.77 14.11 -10.97
C LEU A 180 -38.91 15.12 -11.08
N ALA A 181 -39.84 14.95 -12.04
CA ALA A 181 -41.00 15.82 -12.17
C ALA A 181 -41.89 15.78 -10.92
N HIS A 182 -42.14 14.59 -10.37
CA HIS A 182 -42.86 14.46 -9.08
C HIS A 182 -42.13 15.14 -7.92
N ILE A 183 -40.79 15.05 -7.87
CA ILE A 183 -39.99 15.74 -6.84
C ILE A 183 -40.08 17.26 -7.03
N GLU A 184 -40.02 17.75 -8.28
CA GLU A 184 -40.14 19.19 -8.61
C GLU A 184 -41.48 19.71 -8.14
N GLU A 185 -42.58 19.00 -8.39
CA GLU A 185 -43.92 19.39 -7.97
C GLU A 185 -44.13 19.27 -6.45
N ALA A 186 -43.69 18.17 -5.83
CA ALA A 186 -44.02 17.89 -4.44
C ALA A 186 -43.12 18.62 -3.43
N ALA A 187 -41.87 18.90 -3.80
CA ALA A 187 -40.86 19.37 -2.84
C ALA A 187 -40.21 20.72 -3.15
N VAL A 188 -40.11 21.12 -4.42
CA VAL A 188 -39.24 22.28 -4.81
C VAL A 188 -39.97 23.33 -5.66
N HIS A 189 -41.24 23.16 -5.94
CA HIS A 189 -42.00 24.13 -6.79
C HIS A 189 -42.01 25.59 -6.22
N ASN A 190 -41.75 25.77 -4.94
CA ASN A 190 -41.64 27.08 -4.30
C ASN A 190 -40.28 27.76 -4.54
N LEU A 191 -39.31 27.09 -5.13
CA LEU A 191 -38.01 27.63 -5.50
C LEU A 191 -38.09 28.28 -6.87
N PRO A 192 -37.13 29.22 -7.20
CA PRO A 192 -37.03 29.75 -8.56
C PRO A 192 -36.88 28.60 -9.58
N GLU A 193 -37.54 28.76 -10.72
CA GLU A 193 -37.59 27.71 -11.77
C GLU A 193 -36.20 27.18 -12.17
N GLU A 194 -35.22 28.08 -12.27
CA GLU A 194 -33.85 27.76 -12.61
C GLU A 194 -33.12 26.93 -11.57
N GLN A 195 -33.66 26.78 -10.35
CA GLN A 195 -33.07 26.00 -9.27
C GLN A 195 -33.75 24.63 -9.04
N GLN A 196 -35.02 24.53 -9.48
CA GLN A 196 -35.86 23.37 -9.18
C GLN A 196 -35.21 22.07 -9.64
N ARG A 197 -34.66 22.03 -10.84
CA ARG A 197 -34.02 20.86 -11.45
C ARG A 197 -32.85 20.33 -10.60
N TRP A 198 -31.95 21.23 -10.17
CA TRP A 198 -30.78 20.83 -9.37
C TRP A 198 -31.20 20.27 -8.01
N TYR A 199 -32.16 20.94 -7.35
CA TYR A 199 -32.65 20.44 -6.05
C TYR A 199 -33.41 19.11 -6.20
N ALA A 200 -34.20 18.94 -7.25
CA ALA A 200 -34.88 17.66 -7.52
C ALA A 200 -33.88 16.51 -7.72
N ILE A 201 -32.85 16.70 -8.52
CA ILE A 201 -31.78 15.72 -8.71
C ILE A 201 -31.10 15.39 -7.37
N LYS A 202 -30.80 16.39 -6.53
CA LYS A 202 -30.15 16.17 -5.23
C LYS A 202 -31.07 15.48 -4.21
N ILE A 203 -32.38 15.67 -4.29
CA ILE A 203 -33.35 14.93 -3.49
C ILE A 203 -33.42 13.48 -3.97
N PHE A 204 -33.44 13.25 -5.29
CA PHE A 204 -33.36 11.90 -5.88
C PHE A 204 -32.11 11.16 -5.44
N GLU A 205 -30.94 11.79 -5.48
CA GLU A 205 -29.67 11.27 -4.99
C GLU A 205 -29.62 11.12 -3.43
N ARG A 206 -30.66 11.55 -2.71
CA ARG A 206 -30.74 11.55 -1.23
C ARG A 206 -29.60 12.33 -0.54
N ASP A 207 -29.18 13.46 -1.11
CA ASP A 207 -28.07 14.27 -0.61
C ASP A 207 -28.34 14.84 0.79
N ASP A 208 -27.57 14.38 1.78
CA ASP A 208 -27.71 14.76 3.20
C ASP A 208 -27.70 16.26 3.46
N LYS A 209 -26.85 17.03 2.75
CA LYS A 209 -26.69 18.47 2.97
C LYS A 209 -27.85 19.28 2.42
N VAL A 210 -28.37 18.85 1.26
CA VAL A 210 -29.52 19.46 0.64
C VAL A 210 -30.79 19.16 1.45
N LEU A 211 -30.98 17.91 1.85
CA LEU A 211 -32.11 17.49 2.66
C LEU A 211 -32.15 18.18 4.03
N ALA A 212 -30.99 18.51 4.61
CA ALA A 212 -30.90 19.29 5.86
C ALA A 212 -31.43 20.72 5.71
N LYS A 213 -31.28 21.31 4.52
CA LYS A 213 -31.76 22.70 4.24
C LYS A 213 -33.25 22.74 3.83
N MET A 214 -33.73 21.70 3.15
CA MET A 214 -35.04 21.66 2.52
C MET A 214 -36.21 21.40 3.49
N ASN A 215 -35.95 20.86 4.69
CA ASN A 215 -36.98 20.60 5.72
C ASN A 215 -38.24 19.87 5.20
N LEU A 216 -38.06 18.82 4.39
CA LEU A 216 -39.16 18.07 3.80
C LEU A 216 -40.11 17.50 4.87
N ASP A 217 -41.42 17.52 4.57
CA ASP A 217 -42.41 16.85 5.38
C ASP A 217 -42.28 15.30 5.25
N ALA A 218 -42.57 14.57 6.33
CA ALA A 218 -42.41 13.14 6.37
C ALA A 218 -43.32 12.40 5.38
N GLN A 219 -44.51 12.93 5.09
CA GLN A 219 -45.42 12.32 4.12
C GLN A 219 -44.95 12.51 2.69
N VAL A 220 -44.49 13.72 2.35
CA VAL A 220 -43.87 14.05 1.04
C VAL A 220 -42.61 13.21 0.83
N ALA A 221 -41.74 13.13 1.85
CA ALA A 221 -40.53 12.31 1.77
C ALA A 221 -40.83 10.81 1.57
N ALA A 222 -41.89 10.30 2.14
CA ALA A 222 -42.29 8.89 1.95
C ALA A 222 -42.80 8.63 0.51
N HIS A 223 -43.60 9.55 -0.04
CA HIS A 223 -44.10 9.43 -1.41
C HIS A 223 -42.97 9.50 -2.45
N ILE A 224 -42.09 10.49 -2.32
CA ILE A 224 -40.91 10.61 -3.20
C ILE A 224 -40.00 9.38 -3.11
N GLU A 225 -39.85 8.78 -1.93
CA GLU A 225 -39.06 7.58 -1.75
C GLU A 225 -39.62 6.35 -2.52
N GLU A 226 -40.93 6.28 -2.72
CA GLU A 226 -41.55 5.23 -3.54
C GLU A 226 -41.15 5.38 -5.00
N ASP A 227 -41.17 6.62 -5.54
CA ASP A 227 -40.74 6.87 -6.93
C ASP A 227 -39.25 6.58 -7.14
N ILE A 228 -38.42 6.98 -6.18
CA ILE A 228 -36.97 6.69 -6.26
C ILE A 228 -36.71 5.16 -6.24
N LYS A 229 -37.41 4.43 -5.37
CA LYS A 229 -37.27 2.96 -5.32
C LYS A 229 -37.77 2.27 -6.57
N ALA A 230 -38.87 2.75 -7.16
CA ALA A 230 -39.35 2.23 -8.44
C ALA A 230 -38.28 2.40 -9.55
N ALA A 231 -37.58 3.54 -9.58
CA ALA A 231 -36.50 3.77 -10.53
C ALA A 231 -35.27 2.90 -10.23
N GLU A 232 -34.91 2.71 -8.95
CA GLU A 232 -33.80 1.83 -8.52
C GLU A 232 -34.09 0.35 -8.87
N GLU A 233 -35.33 -0.12 -8.69
CA GLU A 233 -35.72 -1.48 -9.04
C GLU A 233 -35.76 -1.72 -10.55
N GLU A 234 -36.23 -0.75 -11.35
CA GLU A 234 -36.29 -0.88 -12.81
C GLU A 234 -34.91 -0.84 -13.46
N LEU A 235 -34.01 -0.01 -12.94
CA LEU A 235 -32.66 0.17 -13.50
C LEU A 235 -31.57 -0.70 -12.85
N ASP A 236 -31.90 -1.46 -11.80
CA ASP A 236 -31.02 -2.38 -11.04
C ASP A 236 -29.74 -1.68 -10.54
N ASP A 237 -29.89 -0.40 -10.12
CA ASP A 237 -28.75 0.40 -9.61
C ASP A 237 -29.22 1.38 -8.52
N ASP A 238 -28.28 1.97 -7.77
CA ASP A 238 -28.59 3.00 -6.77
C ASP A 238 -28.87 4.37 -7.42
N ALA A 239 -29.63 5.23 -6.73
CA ALA A 239 -30.09 6.53 -7.25
C ALA A 239 -28.93 7.44 -7.73
N GLU A 240 -27.78 7.42 -7.06
CA GLU A 240 -26.62 8.24 -7.46
C GLU A 240 -25.95 7.68 -8.72
N SER A 241 -25.81 6.38 -8.83
CA SER A 241 -25.29 5.70 -10.01
C SER A 241 -26.21 5.89 -11.22
N ILE A 242 -27.52 5.84 -11.00
CA ILE A 242 -28.53 6.10 -12.04
C ILE A 242 -28.34 7.50 -12.63
N ILE A 243 -28.34 8.55 -11.80
CA ILE A 243 -28.14 9.94 -12.27
C ILE A 243 -26.78 10.12 -12.96
N THR A 244 -25.75 9.47 -12.46
CA THR A 244 -24.43 9.52 -13.09
C THR A 244 -24.46 8.89 -14.49
N ASN A 245 -25.08 7.73 -14.64
CA ASN A 245 -25.24 7.04 -15.93
C ASN A 245 -26.09 7.89 -16.90
N GLU A 246 -27.19 8.45 -16.46
CA GLU A 246 -28.06 9.29 -17.27
C GLU A 246 -27.32 10.52 -17.82
N ARG A 247 -26.47 11.18 -16.99
CA ARG A 247 -25.62 12.28 -17.49
C ARG A 247 -24.65 11.80 -18.56
N TYR A 248 -24.05 10.62 -18.43
CA TYR A 248 -23.17 10.09 -19.46
C TYR A 248 -23.90 9.71 -20.75
N VAL A 249 -25.11 9.16 -20.66
CA VAL A 249 -25.96 8.88 -21.83
C VAL A 249 -26.26 10.18 -22.59
N TYR A 250 -26.65 11.24 -21.86
CA TYR A 250 -26.88 12.57 -22.44
C TYR A 250 -25.62 13.14 -23.10
N ILE A 251 -24.48 13.11 -22.42
CA ILE A 251 -23.20 13.59 -22.95
C ILE A 251 -22.81 12.83 -24.22
N ALA A 252 -22.96 11.52 -24.23
CA ALA A 252 -22.67 10.70 -25.40
C ALA A 252 -23.54 11.08 -26.60
N SER A 253 -24.81 11.46 -26.37
CA SER A 253 -25.70 11.94 -27.44
C SER A 253 -25.21 13.26 -28.03
N ILE A 254 -24.82 14.23 -27.18
CA ILE A 254 -24.26 15.51 -27.60
C ILE A 254 -22.99 15.33 -28.43
N ILE A 255 -22.06 14.53 -27.92
CA ILE A 255 -20.77 14.31 -28.58
C ILE A 255 -20.93 13.71 -29.95
N LYS A 256 -21.87 12.79 -30.12
CA LYS A 256 -22.17 12.16 -31.42
C LYS A 256 -22.63 13.20 -32.45
N GLY A 257 -23.33 14.25 -32.03
CA GLY A 257 -23.78 15.37 -32.87
C GLY A 257 -22.72 16.42 -33.16
N CYS A 258 -21.96 16.80 -32.08
CA CYS A 258 -21.10 17.97 -32.08
C CYS A 258 -19.62 17.70 -32.40
N TYR A 259 -19.12 16.48 -32.20
CA TYR A 259 -17.70 16.17 -32.32
C TYR A 259 -17.43 15.18 -33.46
N LYS A 260 -16.62 15.60 -34.43
CA LYS A 260 -16.19 14.76 -35.56
C LYS A 260 -14.69 14.53 -35.49
N LYS A 261 -14.31 13.30 -35.10
CA LYS A 261 -12.92 12.85 -35.21
C LYS A 261 -12.54 12.58 -36.65
N LYS A 262 -11.39 13.07 -37.11
CA LYS A 262 -10.88 12.83 -38.47
C LYS A 262 -10.69 11.34 -38.76
N GLN A 263 -10.42 10.53 -37.75
CA GLN A 263 -10.30 9.08 -37.83
C GLN A 263 -11.53 8.34 -37.26
N ALA A 264 -12.74 8.83 -37.51
CA ALA A 264 -13.95 8.15 -37.09
C ALA A 264 -13.99 6.74 -37.70
N GLY A 265 -13.97 5.73 -36.86
CA GLY A 265 -14.01 4.31 -37.23
C GLY A 265 -12.70 3.52 -37.11
N LYS A 266 -11.56 4.16 -36.83
CA LYS A 266 -10.35 3.45 -36.41
C LYS A 266 -10.19 3.59 -34.88
N LEU A 267 -10.34 2.47 -34.18
CA LEU A 267 -9.97 2.40 -32.76
C LEU A 267 -8.53 2.91 -32.58
N SER A 268 -8.33 3.83 -31.65
CA SER A 268 -6.98 4.26 -31.27
C SER A 268 -6.17 3.05 -30.79
N THR A 269 -4.86 3.15 -30.77
CA THR A 269 -4.02 2.08 -30.21
C THR A 269 -4.38 1.83 -28.74
N SER A 270 -4.69 2.90 -27.99
CA SER A 270 -5.18 2.80 -26.61
C SER A 270 -6.49 2.01 -26.53
N ASP A 271 -7.49 2.31 -27.36
CA ASP A 271 -8.77 1.61 -27.35
C ASP A 271 -8.65 0.11 -27.69
N LYS A 272 -7.70 -0.23 -28.58
CA LYS A 272 -7.40 -1.63 -28.91
C LYS A 272 -6.79 -2.38 -27.74
N ILE A 273 -5.84 -1.75 -27.03
CA ILE A 273 -5.21 -2.31 -25.85
C ILE A 273 -6.27 -2.42 -24.73
N ASP A 274 -7.08 -1.39 -24.52
CA ASP A 274 -8.13 -1.39 -23.52
C ASP A 274 -9.15 -2.51 -23.73
N LYS A 275 -9.53 -2.78 -24.97
CA LYS A 275 -10.44 -3.89 -25.27
C LYS A 275 -9.93 -5.26 -24.79
N ILE A 276 -8.61 -5.42 -24.67
CA ILE A 276 -7.98 -6.64 -24.13
C ILE A 276 -7.77 -6.53 -22.63
N VAL A 277 -7.15 -5.45 -22.18
CA VAL A 277 -6.73 -5.26 -20.77
C VAL A 277 -7.91 -5.04 -19.82
N THR A 278 -8.98 -4.37 -20.28
CA THR A 278 -10.19 -4.17 -19.47
C THR A 278 -11.24 -5.27 -19.68
N ASN A 279 -10.90 -6.31 -20.44
CA ASN A 279 -11.79 -7.44 -20.63
C ASN A 279 -12.05 -8.15 -19.31
N ARG A 280 -13.30 -8.48 -19.00
CA ARG A 280 -13.74 -9.09 -17.76
C ARG A 280 -13.01 -10.39 -17.40
N TRP A 281 -12.63 -11.20 -18.40
CA TRP A 281 -11.99 -12.49 -18.20
C TRP A 281 -10.48 -12.45 -18.40
N LEU A 282 -9.99 -11.62 -19.33
CA LEU A 282 -8.56 -11.52 -19.66
C LEU A 282 -7.83 -10.48 -18.79
N GLY A 283 -8.51 -9.46 -18.31
CA GLY A 283 -7.89 -8.37 -17.56
C GLY A 283 -7.19 -8.85 -16.28
N LEU A 284 -7.81 -9.78 -15.54
CA LEU A 284 -7.26 -10.30 -14.29
C LEU A 284 -6.05 -11.22 -14.51
N PRO A 285 -6.05 -12.19 -15.45
CA PRO A 285 -4.84 -12.95 -15.80
C PRO A 285 -3.69 -12.07 -16.32
N ILE A 286 -3.97 -11.12 -17.22
CA ILE A 286 -2.94 -10.20 -17.74
C ILE A 286 -2.31 -9.42 -16.60
N PHE A 287 -3.14 -8.93 -15.69
CA PHE A 287 -2.67 -8.23 -14.50
C PHE A 287 -1.79 -9.12 -13.62
N ALA A 288 -2.19 -10.37 -13.37
CA ALA A 288 -1.38 -11.32 -12.60
C ALA A 288 0.01 -11.54 -13.24
N VAL A 289 0.07 -11.67 -14.57
CA VAL A 289 1.34 -11.82 -15.30
C VAL A 289 2.20 -10.55 -15.20
N VAL A 290 1.62 -9.37 -15.40
CA VAL A 290 2.36 -8.09 -15.30
C VAL A 290 2.92 -7.91 -13.90
N MET A 291 2.14 -8.17 -12.85
CA MET A 291 2.60 -8.05 -11.48
C MET A 291 3.63 -9.12 -11.12
N PHE A 292 3.45 -10.34 -11.59
CA PHE A 292 4.46 -11.40 -11.45
C PHE A 292 5.81 -10.94 -12.02
N LEU A 293 5.83 -10.36 -13.21
CA LEU A 293 7.06 -9.84 -13.82
C LEU A 293 7.67 -8.70 -12.99
N VAL A 294 6.86 -7.78 -12.49
CA VAL A 294 7.33 -6.68 -11.63
C VAL A 294 7.98 -7.23 -10.36
N TYR A 295 7.33 -8.19 -9.70
CA TYR A 295 7.87 -8.79 -8.48
C TYR A 295 9.08 -9.68 -8.77
N TYR A 296 9.06 -10.45 -9.83
CA TYR A 296 10.19 -11.27 -10.23
C TYR A 296 11.46 -10.43 -10.46
N ILE A 297 11.32 -9.30 -11.16
CA ILE A 297 12.44 -8.37 -11.40
C ILE A 297 12.89 -7.69 -10.10
N SER A 298 11.96 -7.27 -9.26
CA SER A 298 12.29 -6.48 -8.07
C SER A 298 12.66 -7.32 -6.84
N MET A 299 12.20 -8.58 -6.74
CA MET A 299 12.39 -9.41 -5.55
C MET A 299 13.31 -10.60 -5.76
N VAL A 300 13.39 -11.14 -7.00
CA VAL A 300 14.11 -12.40 -7.27
C VAL A 300 15.37 -12.16 -8.08
N THR A 301 15.43 -11.13 -8.93
CA THR A 301 16.59 -10.90 -9.81
C THR A 301 17.33 -9.62 -9.47
N VAL A 302 17.05 -8.52 -10.19
CA VAL A 302 17.79 -7.24 -10.05
C VAL A 302 17.70 -6.68 -8.63
N GLY A 303 16.53 -6.77 -8.02
CA GLY A 303 16.34 -6.20 -6.68
C GLY A 303 17.03 -7.02 -5.58
N SER A 304 16.98 -8.35 -5.65
CA SER A 304 17.69 -9.24 -4.73
C SER A 304 19.20 -9.00 -4.81
N SER A 305 19.81 -9.17 -5.99
CA SER A 305 21.27 -8.96 -6.16
C SER A 305 21.73 -7.56 -5.70
N ALA A 306 20.87 -6.54 -5.84
CA ALA A 306 21.20 -5.20 -5.36
C ALA A 306 21.06 -5.07 -3.84
N THR A 307 20.19 -5.85 -3.23
CA THR A 307 20.00 -5.93 -1.78
C THR A 307 21.15 -6.72 -1.13
N ASP A 308 21.52 -7.86 -1.70
CA ASP A 308 22.65 -8.68 -1.26
C ASP A 308 23.94 -7.84 -1.30
N TRP A 309 24.18 -7.11 -2.39
CA TRP A 309 25.29 -6.16 -2.46
C TRP A 309 25.23 -5.08 -1.36
N ALA A 310 24.05 -4.61 -0.99
CA ALA A 310 23.90 -3.59 0.05
C ALA A 310 24.07 -4.17 1.46
N ASN A 311 23.49 -5.35 1.74
CA ASN A 311 23.55 -6.01 3.04
C ASN A 311 24.94 -6.56 3.30
N ASP A 312 25.45 -7.43 2.42
CA ASP A 312 26.71 -8.13 2.63
C ASP A 312 27.90 -7.24 2.27
N GLY A 313 27.74 -6.38 1.24
CA GLY A 313 28.80 -5.48 0.82
C GLY A 313 28.87 -4.21 1.65
N VAL A 314 27.85 -3.35 1.62
CA VAL A 314 27.91 -2.01 2.25
C VAL A 314 27.75 -2.08 3.76
N PHE A 315 26.80 -2.88 4.25
CA PHE A 315 26.47 -3.03 5.67
C PHE A 315 26.98 -4.34 6.29
N GLY A 316 27.65 -5.21 5.54
CA GLY A 316 28.35 -6.40 5.97
C GLY A 316 29.87 -6.23 5.85
N ASP A 317 30.55 -7.27 5.41
CA ASP A 317 32.01 -7.38 5.39
C ASP A 317 32.65 -6.53 4.30
N GLY A 318 32.00 -6.38 3.13
CA GLY A 318 32.54 -5.60 2.02
C GLY A 318 32.17 -6.16 0.65
N TRP A 319 32.72 -5.55 -0.41
CA TRP A 319 32.45 -6.00 -1.79
C TRP A 319 33.65 -5.79 -2.72
N HIS A 320 33.65 -6.55 -3.80
CA HIS A 320 34.65 -6.38 -4.84
C HIS A 320 34.26 -5.23 -5.79
N LEU A 321 35.15 -4.22 -5.93
CA LEU A 321 34.94 -3.10 -6.83
C LEU A 321 34.87 -3.58 -8.29
N PHE A 322 33.79 -3.18 -8.99
CA PHE A 322 33.47 -3.62 -10.35
C PHE A 322 33.37 -5.15 -10.51
N TRP A 323 33.03 -5.87 -9.44
CA TRP A 323 32.92 -7.34 -9.40
C TRP A 323 34.22 -8.08 -9.75
N ILE A 324 35.39 -7.40 -9.66
CA ILE A 324 36.67 -8.01 -9.92
C ILE A 324 37.09 -8.88 -8.73
N GLY A 325 37.09 -10.18 -8.90
CA GLY A 325 37.41 -11.14 -7.84
C GLY A 325 36.20 -11.88 -7.24
N THR A 326 34.96 -11.36 -7.40
CA THR A 326 33.75 -11.95 -6.79
C THR A 326 33.57 -13.42 -7.11
N SER A 327 33.75 -13.83 -8.38
CA SER A 327 33.58 -15.23 -8.76
C SER A 327 34.69 -16.14 -8.20
N GLN A 328 35.87 -15.61 -7.97
CA GLN A 328 36.98 -16.37 -7.39
C GLN A 328 36.77 -16.56 -5.89
N ALA A 329 36.39 -15.49 -5.17
CA ALA A 329 36.04 -15.55 -3.76
C ALA A 329 34.86 -16.51 -3.52
N ALA A 330 33.75 -16.36 -4.25
CA ALA A 330 32.58 -17.22 -4.12
C ALA A 330 32.87 -18.71 -4.42
N ASN A 331 33.75 -19.00 -5.38
CA ASN A 331 34.19 -20.37 -5.64
C ASN A 331 35.06 -20.91 -4.50
N ALA A 332 35.92 -20.09 -3.94
CA ALA A 332 36.78 -20.50 -2.81
C ALA A 332 35.91 -20.77 -1.56
N GLU A 333 34.98 -19.87 -1.25
CA GLU A 333 34.05 -20.01 -0.14
C GLU A 333 33.16 -21.25 -0.27
N LYS A 334 32.61 -21.49 -1.47
CA LYS A 334 31.84 -22.70 -1.74
C LYS A 334 32.68 -23.96 -1.60
N THR A 335 33.93 -23.97 -2.11
CA THR A 335 34.83 -25.14 -1.99
C THR A 335 35.17 -25.38 -0.54
N TYR A 336 35.36 -24.34 0.25
CA TYR A 336 35.61 -24.42 1.68
C TYR A 336 34.41 -25.02 2.42
N GLY A 337 33.20 -24.45 2.24
CA GLY A 337 31.99 -24.96 2.88
C GLY A 337 31.65 -26.40 2.51
N ASP A 338 31.67 -26.73 1.21
CA ASP A 338 31.46 -28.10 0.74
C ASP A 338 32.51 -29.09 1.36
N THR A 339 33.76 -28.64 1.54
CA THR A 339 34.84 -29.44 2.14
C THR A 339 34.57 -29.65 3.64
N ASP A 340 34.24 -28.61 4.38
CA ASP A 340 33.98 -28.65 5.81
C ASP A 340 32.77 -29.53 6.15
N ASP A 341 31.66 -29.37 5.43
CA ASP A 341 30.44 -30.16 5.58
C ASP A 341 30.68 -31.66 5.32
N ILE A 342 31.46 -31.97 4.27
CA ILE A 342 31.83 -33.38 3.96
C ILE A 342 32.72 -33.94 5.06
N LEU A 343 33.73 -33.21 5.48
CA LEU A 343 34.62 -33.64 6.56
C LEU A 343 33.86 -33.89 7.86
N ALA A 344 33.00 -32.95 8.27
CA ALA A 344 32.15 -33.08 9.45
C ALA A 344 31.26 -34.33 9.38
N GLY A 345 30.60 -34.54 8.24
CA GLY A 345 29.74 -35.72 8.04
C GLY A 345 30.52 -37.07 8.15
N PHE A 346 31.72 -37.11 7.62
CA PHE A 346 32.56 -38.34 7.74
C PHE A 346 33.20 -38.52 9.11
N ILE A 347 33.53 -37.42 9.81
CA ILE A 347 34.01 -37.46 11.21
C ILE A 347 32.92 -38.00 12.12
N ASP A 348 31.69 -37.55 11.93
CA ASP A 348 30.54 -38.02 12.72
C ASP A 348 30.28 -39.54 12.53
N ALA A 349 30.45 -39.99 11.30
CA ALA A 349 30.20 -41.42 10.96
C ALA A 349 31.35 -42.37 11.30
N TYR A 350 32.60 -41.95 11.12
CA TYR A 350 33.80 -42.84 11.18
C TYR A 350 34.94 -42.21 11.98
N GLY A 351 34.85 -40.99 12.44
CA GLY A 351 35.87 -40.24 13.19
C GLY A 351 35.80 -40.50 14.69
N THR A 352 36.66 -39.80 15.41
CA THR A 352 36.71 -39.74 16.88
C THR A 352 36.73 -38.28 17.29
N GLU A 353 36.35 -37.98 18.54
CA GLU A 353 36.39 -36.63 19.11
C GLU A 353 37.78 -35.99 19.05
N ASP A 354 38.86 -36.83 19.19
CA ASP A 354 40.25 -36.38 19.04
C ASP A 354 40.56 -35.93 17.58
N MET A 355 39.96 -36.61 16.57
CA MET A 355 40.13 -36.22 15.16
C MET A 355 39.36 -34.91 14.87
N ALA A 356 38.15 -34.77 15.38
CA ALA A 356 37.39 -33.55 15.25
C ALA A 356 38.15 -32.35 15.85
N ASN A 357 38.63 -32.47 17.07
CA ASN A 357 39.43 -31.43 17.75
C ASN A 357 40.76 -31.12 17.05
N ALA A 358 41.39 -32.10 16.35
CA ALA A 358 42.66 -31.91 15.64
C ALA A 358 42.47 -31.13 14.31
N ILE A 359 41.28 -31.20 13.71
CA ILE A 359 40.94 -30.57 12.42
C ILE A 359 40.35 -29.17 12.65
N ASP A 360 39.72 -28.91 13.80
CA ASP A 360 39.13 -27.65 14.18
C ASP A 360 40.21 -26.55 14.31
N THR A 361 40.17 -25.60 13.42
CA THR A 361 41.11 -24.44 13.35
C THR A 361 40.91 -23.45 14.50
N GLU A 362 39.77 -23.44 15.19
CA GLU A 362 39.51 -22.60 16.36
C GLU A 362 40.06 -23.22 17.66
N ASN A 363 40.50 -24.46 17.63
CA ASN A 363 41.05 -25.11 18.79
C ASN A 363 42.40 -24.56 19.20
N GLU A 364 42.61 -24.19 20.47
CA GLU A 364 43.87 -23.64 21.00
C GLU A 364 45.10 -24.55 20.70
N ASN A 365 44.90 -25.83 20.48
CA ASN A 365 45.95 -26.81 20.21
C ASN A 365 46.05 -27.22 18.72
N TYR A 366 45.40 -26.49 17.84
CA TYR A 366 45.45 -26.75 16.39
C TYR A 366 46.88 -26.69 15.87
N SER A 367 47.22 -27.70 15.03
CA SER A 367 48.42 -27.66 14.21
C SER A 367 48.18 -28.43 12.91
N GLU A 368 48.67 -27.87 11.80
CA GLU A 368 48.53 -28.49 10.45
C GLU A 368 49.03 -29.95 10.42
N ALA A 369 50.11 -30.26 11.15
CA ALA A 369 50.65 -31.63 11.20
C ALA A 369 49.68 -32.61 11.90
N ASN A 370 48.99 -32.19 12.97
CA ASN A 370 48.00 -32.97 13.66
C ASN A 370 46.70 -33.12 12.84
N ALA A 371 46.26 -32.06 12.20
CA ALA A 371 45.11 -32.07 11.34
C ALA A 371 45.31 -33.04 10.15
N LYS A 372 46.47 -32.97 9.47
CA LYS A 372 46.81 -33.87 8.40
C LYS A 372 46.86 -35.32 8.85
N ALA A 373 47.48 -35.61 10.00
CA ALA A 373 47.53 -36.95 10.56
C ALA A 373 46.13 -37.51 10.91
N ALA A 374 45.23 -36.64 11.39
CA ALA A 374 43.84 -36.98 11.69
C ALA A 374 43.05 -37.27 10.39
N LEU A 375 43.23 -36.47 9.35
CA LEU A 375 42.58 -36.68 8.04
C LEU A 375 43.04 -37.97 7.37
N ASP A 376 44.36 -38.25 7.37
CA ASP A 376 44.92 -39.56 6.88
C ASP A 376 44.32 -40.74 7.61
N GLN A 377 44.14 -40.62 8.94
CA GLN A 377 43.50 -41.68 9.74
C GLN A 377 42.01 -41.81 9.41
N LEU A 378 41.29 -40.70 9.20
CA LEU A 378 39.88 -40.70 8.81
C LEU A 378 39.66 -41.39 7.47
N VAL A 379 40.48 -41.06 6.47
CA VAL A 379 40.45 -41.76 5.15
C VAL A 379 40.74 -43.24 5.28
N ALA A 380 41.73 -43.64 6.12
CA ALA A 380 42.06 -45.03 6.36
C ALA A 380 40.97 -45.78 7.13
N ALA A 381 40.29 -45.16 8.08
CA ALA A 381 39.20 -45.74 8.86
C ALA A 381 37.91 -45.91 8.04
N THR A 382 37.71 -45.09 7.01
CA THR A 382 36.49 -45.10 6.19
C THR A 382 36.51 -46.27 5.19
N PRO A 383 35.50 -47.19 5.17
CA PRO A 383 35.37 -48.25 4.22
C PRO A 383 35.28 -47.79 2.76
N ALA A 384 35.72 -48.63 1.80
CA ALA A 384 35.70 -48.26 0.37
C ALA A 384 34.26 -48.08 -0.22
N ASP A 385 33.29 -48.76 0.41
CA ASP A 385 31.86 -48.72 0.06
C ASP A 385 31.04 -47.82 1.01
N ALA A 386 31.70 -47.00 1.82
CA ALA A 386 31.06 -46.09 2.74
C ALA A 386 30.12 -45.10 2.00
N SER A 387 28.99 -44.85 2.59
CA SER A 387 28.02 -43.88 2.14
C SER A 387 27.48 -43.10 3.35
N VAL A 388 27.76 -41.82 3.42
CA VAL A 388 27.43 -40.96 4.53
C VAL A 388 26.30 -39.99 4.13
N THR A 389 25.52 -39.63 5.10
CA THR A 389 24.54 -38.53 4.99
C THR A 389 25.04 -37.40 5.87
N TYR A 390 25.15 -36.22 5.31
CA TYR A 390 25.40 -34.98 6.06
C TYR A 390 24.34 -33.94 5.77
N THR A 391 24.17 -32.98 6.64
CA THR A 391 23.12 -31.96 6.56
C THR A 391 23.75 -30.60 6.47
N THR A 392 23.36 -29.82 5.46
CA THR A 392 23.74 -28.42 5.36
C THR A 392 22.60 -27.56 5.86
N GLU A 393 22.89 -26.41 6.48
CA GLU A 393 21.91 -25.44 6.96
C GLU A 393 22.06 -24.11 6.21
N ASP A 394 20.94 -23.59 5.67
CA ASP A 394 20.90 -22.30 5.01
C ASP A 394 20.89 -21.19 6.08
N GLU A 395 21.85 -20.29 6.06
CA GLU A 395 22.02 -19.24 7.08
C GLU A 395 20.87 -18.23 7.17
N GLU A 396 20.16 -17.98 6.05
CA GLU A 396 19.04 -17.02 6.03
C GLU A 396 17.71 -17.63 6.49
N THR A 397 17.45 -18.86 6.04
CA THR A 397 16.17 -19.53 6.30
C THR A 397 16.26 -20.53 7.45
N LEU A 398 17.46 -20.92 7.84
CA LEU A 398 17.77 -22.00 8.79
C LEU A 398 17.14 -23.34 8.32
N GLU A 399 16.97 -23.52 7.01
CA GLU A 399 16.44 -24.73 6.41
C GLU A 399 17.55 -25.74 6.22
N LYS A 400 17.33 -26.96 6.70
CA LYS A 400 18.30 -28.04 6.58
C LYS A 400 18.07 -28.87 5.33
N THR A 401 19.15 -29.14 4.63
CA THR A 401 19.14 -30.00 3.44
C THR A 401 20.01 -31.27 3.68
N ASP A 402 19.40 -32.42 3.61
CA ASP A 402 20.12 -33.67 3.77
C ASP A 402 20.76 -34.13 2.44
N HIS A 403 22.08 -34.25 2.44
CA HIS A 403 22.88 -34.82 1.35
C HIS A 403 23.11 -36.29 1.59
N THR A 404 22.33 -37.15 0.92
CA THR A 404 22.37 -38.60 1.12
C THR A 404 23.25 -39.31 0.10
N GLY A 405 23.97 -40.29 0.52
CA GLY A 405 24.71 -41.16 -0.41
C GLY A 405 26.09 -40.65 -0.80
N THR A 406 26.70 -39.76 -0.02
CA THR A 406 28.04 -39.22 -0.24
C THR A 406 29.09 -40.31 -0.03
N LYS A 407 29.89 -40.57 -1.07
CA LYS A 407 30.84 -41.69 -1.11
C LYS A 407 32.23 -41.29 -0.60
N LYS A 408 33.04 -42.26 -0.23
CA LYS A 408 34.47 -42.09 0.15
C LYS A 408 35.28 -41.24 -0.82
N ALA A 409 34.99 -41.30 -2.13
CA ALA A 409 35.68 -40.48 -3.12
C ALA A 409 35.49 -38.95 -2.86
N ALA A 410 34.34 -38.51 -2.32
CA ALA A 410 34.12 -37.13 -1.93
C ALA A 410 34.95 -36.75 -0.68
N LEU A 411 35.12 -37.67 0.27
CA LEU A 411 36.03 -37.47 1.40
C LEU A 411 37.49 -37.28 0.92
N GLU A 412 37.96 -38.14 -0.01
CA GLU A 412 39.31 -38.04 -0.56
C GLU A 412 39.51 -36.69 -1.31
N GLU A 413 38.47 -36.19 -2.01
CA GLU A 413 38.48 -34.88 -2.63
C GLU A 413 38.47 -33.75 -1.60
N ALA A 414 37.66 -33.86 -0.53
CA ALA A 414 37.63 -32.90 0.55
C ALA A 414 38.97 -32.80 1.29
N VAL A 415 39.63 -33.96 1.57
CA VAL A 415 40.98 -33.98 2.16
C VAL A 415 42.01 -33.37 1.22
N ALA A 416 41.92 -33.61 -0.09
CA ALA A 416 42.80 -32.98 -1.07
C ALA A 416 42.59 -31.45 -1.14
N ASN A 417 41.36 -30.98 -1.03
CA ASN A 417 41.06 -29.56 -0.94
C ASN A 417 41.63 -28.95 0.35
N TYR A 418 41.46 -29.63 1.48
CA TYR A 418 42.03 -29.20 2.77
C TYR A 418 43.57 -29.07 2.73
N GLU A 419 44.27 -30.01 2.06
CA GLU A 419 45.72 -30.01 1.93
C GLU A 419 46.26 -29.01 0.88
N ASN A 420 45.49 -28.69 -0.15
CA ASN A 420 45.87 -27.81 -1.27
C ASN A 420 45.33 -26.38 -1.12
N THR A 421 45.11 -25.92 0.09
CA THR A 421 44.60 -24.58 0.30
C THR A 421 45.65 -23.53 -0.07
N ASP A 422 45.31 -22.63 -1.01
CA ASP A 422 46.08 -21.40 -1.33
C ASP A 422 45.87 -20.31 -0.26
N TYR A 423 45.26 -20.64 0.88
CA TYR A 423 45.03 -19.69 1.98
C TYR A 423 46.36 -19.40 2.71
N LYS A 424 46.66 -18.07 2.86
CA LYS A 424 47.97 -17.63 3.38
C LYS A 424 48.32 -18.05 4.80
N GLU A 425 47.32 -18.42 5.59
CA GLU A 425 47.45 -18.73 7.03
C GLU A 425 47.01 -20.18 7.39
N GLY A 426 46.88 -21.08 6.43
CA GLY A 426 46.42 -22.48 6.64
C GLY A 426 44.96 -22.67 6.20
N TYR A 427 44.39 -23.84 6.54
CA TYR A 427 42.99 -24.13 6.22
C TYR A 427 42.06 -23.32 7.14
N GLY A 428 41.21 -22.52 6.53
CA GLY A 428 40.20 -21.69 7.19
C GLY A 428 39.29 -21.05 6.16
N ALA A 429 38.24 -20.37 6.59
CA ALA A 429 37.35 -19.64 5.70
C ALA A 429 38.15 -18.65 4.85
N PRO A 430 37.97 -18.62 3.51
CA PRO A 430 38.73 -17.75 2.64
C PRO A 430 38.37 -16.30 2.89
N ASP A 431 39.39 -15.44 3.06
CA ASP A 431 39.15 -14.00 3.14
C ASP A 431 38.87 -13.43 1.75
N ALA A 432 37.63 -12.97 1.56
CA ALA A 432 37.19 -12.33 0.29
C ALA A 432 38.10 -11.16 -0.13
N ALA A 433 38.75 -10.50 0.81
CA ALA A 433 39.69 -9.40 0.55
C ALA A 433 40.94 -9.81 -0.21
N GLU A 434 41.29 -11.11 -0.24
CA GLU A 434 42.44 -11.62 -0.96
C GLU A 434 42.21 -11.73 -2.48
N TYR A 435 40.96 -11.72 -2.92
CA TYR A 435 40.54 -11.91 -4.31
C TYR A 435 40.14 -10.57 -4.98
N GLY A 436 41.05 -9.97 -5.74
CA GLY A 436 40.74 -8.76 -6.55
C GLY A 436 40.82 -7.44 -5.79
N VAL A 437 39.91 -6.50 -6.06
CA VAL A 437 39.88 -5.17 -5.45
C VAL A 437 38.78 -5.07 -4.44
N TRP A 438 39.14 -5.27 -3.18
CA TRP A 438 38.20 -5.29 -2.06
C TRP A 438 37.90 -3.91 -1.47
N VAL A 439 36.63 -3.64 -1.18
CA VAL A 439 36.18 -2.44 -0.46
C VAL A 439 35.48 -2.91 0.81
N PRO A 440 36.06 -2.70 1.99
CA PRO A 440 35.46 -3.14 3.25
C PRO A 440 34.15 -2.40 3.53
N GLY A 441 33.23 -3.09 4.16
CA GLY A 441 31.93 -2.55 4.55
C GLY A 441 32.02 -1.50 5.67
N ILE A 442 30.91 -0.81 5.91
CA ILE A 442 30.80 0.21 6.96
C ILE A 442 31.08 -0.36 8.35
N PRO A 443 30.55 -1.55 8.73
CA PRO A 443 30.83 -2.16 10.02
C PRO A 443 32.32 -2.42 10.22
N VAL A 444 32.99 -3.00 9.23
CA VAL A 444 34.42 -3.32 9.27
C VAL A 444 35.26 -2.05 9.39
N LEU A 445 34.97 -1.01 8.60
CA LEU A 445 35.66 0.28 8.70
C LEU A 445 35.49 0.94 10.06
N LEU A 446 34.28 0.89 10.60
CA LEU A 446 33.96 1.46 11.90
C LEU A 446 34.56 0.63 13.03
N GLY A 447 34.52 -0.70 12.96
CA GLY A 447 35.14 -1.64 13.90
C GLY A 447 36.63 -1.40 14.03
N ASN A 448 37.33 -1.39 12.91
CA ASN A 448 38.77 -1.09 12.85
C ASN A 448 39.14 0.29 13.44
N LEU A 449 38.23 1.29 13.31
CA LEU A 449 38.44 2.62 13.87
C LEU A 449 38.20 2.63 15.38
N LEU A 450 37.20 1.92 15.87
CA LEU A 450 36.87 1.78 17.30
C LEU A 450 37.95 0.99 18.05
N GLU A 451 38.49 -0.07 17.44
CA GLU A 451 39.61 -0.86 17.96
C GLU A 451 40.88 0.00 18.08
N LYS A 452 41.25 0.75 17.04
CA LYS A 452 42.37 1.70 17.07
C LYS A 452 42.19 2.81 18.13
N ALA A 453 40.93 3.16 18.44
CA ALA A 453 40.62 4.15 19.45
C ALA A 453 40.56 3.56 20.88
N ASN A 454 40.79 2.24 21.06
CA ASN A 454 40.59 1.51 22.31
C ASN A 454 39.23 1.81 22.95
N SER A 455 38.19 1.78 22.16
CA SER A 455 36.80 2.07 22.61
C SER A 455 36.32 0.99 23.59
N PRO A 456 35.53 1.35 24.65
CA PRO A 456 34.94 0.35 25.50
C PRO A 456 33.90 -0.51 24.76
N GLU A 457 33.80 -1.79 25.12
CA GLU A 457 32.94 -2.81 24.49
C GLU A 457 31.50 -2.33 24.32
N TRP A 458 30.91 -1.71 25.35
CA TRP A 458 29.52 -1.21 25.24
C TRP A 458 29.32 -0.16 24.14
N LEU A 459 30.37 0.64 23.85
CA LEU A 459 30.32 1.69 22.81
C LEU A 459 30.46 1.04 21.43
N SER A 460 31.32 0.06 21.30
CA SER A 460 31.49 -0.72 20.06
C SER A 460 30.21 -1.49 19.73
N GLY A 461 29.63 -2.20 20.70
CA GLY A 461 28.35 -2.88 20.53
C GLY A 461 27.19 -1.92 20.19
N LEU A 462 27.10 -0.75 20.85
CA LEU A 462 26.09 0.25 20.53
C LEU A 462 26.23 0.75 19.10
N LEU A 463 27.44 1.01 18.64
CA LEU A 463 27.66 1.57 17.31
C LEU A 463 27.56 0.52 16.20
N LEU A 464 28.14 -0.67 16.39
CA LEU A 464 28.12 -1.74 15.41
C LEU A 464 26.78 -2.47 15.41
N ASP A 465 26.39 -3.08 16.52
CA ASP A 465 25.22 -3.95 16.60
C ASP A 465 23.91 -3.17 16.78
N GLY A 466 23.96 -2.06 17.56
CA GLY A 466 22.78 -1.24 17.80
C GLY A 466 22.43 -0.30 16.64
N ILE A 467 23.41 0.41 16.07
CA ILE A 467 23.17 1.46 15.07
C ILE A 467 23.44 0.93 13.67
N VAL A 468 24.64 0.44 13.39
CA VAL A 468 25.04 0.08 12.02
C VAL A 468 24.29 -1.15 11.55
N ALA A 469 24.25 -2.23 12.33
CA ALA A 469 23.47 -3.42 12.00
C ALA A 469 21.97 -3.12 11.90
N GLY A 470 21.40 -2.40 12.88
CA GLY A 470 19.99 -2.07 12.90
C GLY A 470 19.54 -1.13 11.79
N VAL A 471 20.36 -0.15 11.41
CA VAL A 471 20.09 0.75 10.28
C VAL A 471 20.41 0.06 8.97
N GLY A 472 21.47 -0.74 8.91
CA GLY A 472 21.91 -1.53 7.77
C GLY A 472 20.83 -2.48 7.31
N ALA A 473 20.27 -3.26 8.21
CA ALA A 473 19.17 -4.18 7.93
C ALA A 473 17.97 -3.52 7.22
N VAL A 474 17.74 -2.22 7.44
CA VAL A 474 16.66 -1.48 6.78
C VAL A 474 17.12 -0.79 5.50
N LEU A 475 18.32 -0.19 5.51
CA LEU A 475 18.87 0.49 4.33
C LEU A 475 19.32 -0.51 3.26
N GLY A 476 19.68 -1.72 3.65
CA GLY A 476 19.98 -2.83 2.74
C GLY A 476 18.84 -3.13 1.77
N PHE A 477 17.58 -2.98 2.20
CA PHE A 477 16.41 -3.15 1.32
C PHE A 477 16.11 -1.95 0.41
N VAL A 478 16.80 -0.82 0.55
CA VAL A 478 16.55 0.37 -0.28
C VAL A 478 16.74 0.10 -1.77
N PRO A 479 17.80 -0.59 -2.24
CA PRO A 479 17.97 -0.88 -3.66
C PRO A 479 16.77 -1.64 -4.26
N GLN A 480 16.33 -2.71 -3.61
CA GLN A 480 15.16 -3.49 -4.02
C GLN A 480 13.88 -2.65 -4.08
N MET A 481 13.69 -1.77 -3.08
CA MET A 481 12.56 -0.85 -3.04
C MET A 481 12.63 0.19 -4.17
N LEU A 482 13.81 0.67 -4.53
CA LEU A 482 13.99 1.60 -5.65
C LEU A 482 13.64 0.93 -6.99
N VAL A 483 14.04 -0.33 -7.19
CA VAL A 483 13.67 -1.12 -8.38
C VAL A 483 12.15 -1.29 -8.45
N LEU A 484 11.50 -1.64 -7.34
CA LEU A 484 10.05 -1.75 -7.26
C LEU A 484 9.36 -0.42 -7.57
N PHE A 485 9.79 0.68 -6.96
CA PHE A 485 9.22 2.01 -7.21
C PHE A 485 9.42 2.47 -8.64
N PHE A 486 10.53 2.13 -9.27
CA PHE A 486 10.82 2.43 -10.67
C PHE A 486 9.81 1.73 -11.59
N LEU A 487 9.62 0.43 -11.41
CA LEU A 487 8.68 -0.36 -12.21
C LEU A 487 7.22 0.09 -11.97
N LEU A 488 6.85 0.34 -10.73
CA LEU A 488 5.51 0.86 -10.40
C LEU A 488 5.29 2.27 -10.97
N ALA A 489 6.29 3.15 -10.97
CA ALA A 489 6.18 4.48 -11.57
C ALA A 489 5.98 4.41 -13.08
N ILE A 490 6.56 3.41 -13.76
CA ILE A 490 6.29 3.14 -15.19
C ILE A 490 4.85 2.71 -15.39
N LEU A 491 4.34 1.74 -14.61
CA LEU A 491 2.97 1.25 -14.72
C LEU A 491 1.91 2.32 -14.39
N GLU A 492 2.20 3.17 -13.41
CA GLU A 492 1.36 4.31 -13.05
C GLU A 492 1.41 5.37 -14.15
N GLY A 493 2.61 5.73 -14.61
CA GLY A 493 2.84 6.75 -15.63
C GLY A 493 2.26 6.37 -17.00
N CYS A 494 2.27 5.11 -17.39
CA CYS A 494 1.65 4.67 -18.65
C CYS A 494 0.11 4.58 -18.58
N GLY A 495 -0.49 4.70 -17.39
CA GLY A 495 -1.94 4.63 -17.18
C GLY A 495 -2.51 3.21 -17.02
N TYR A 496 -1.65 2.20 -16.85
CA TYR A 496 -2.09 0.79 -16.67
C TYR A 496 -2.84 0.58 -15.36
N MET A 497 -2.36 1.20 -14.27
CA MET A 497 -2.95 1.04 -12.93
C MET A 497 -4.42 1.50 -12.85
N SER A 498 -4.78 2.54 -13.60
CA SER A 498 -6.16 3.03 -13.68
C SER A 498 -7.12 1.99 -14.27
N ARG A 499 -6.66 1.21 -15.25
CA ARG A 499 -7.47 0.16 -15.90
C ARG A 499 -7.73 -1.01 -14.97
N ILE A 500 -6.73 -1.40 -14.23
CA ILE A 500 -6.87 -2.49 -13.26
C ILE A 500 -7.80 -2.09 -12.13
N ALA A 501 -7.68 -0.86 -11.62
CA ALA A 501 -8.61 -0.34 -10.64
C ALA A 501 -10.07 -0.37 -11.15
N PHE A 502 -10.30 -0.04 -12.43
CA PHE A 502 -11.60 -0.11 -13.07
C PHE A 502 -12.15 -1.55 -13.13
N VAL A 503 -11.33 -2.51 -13.57
CA VAL A 503 -11.76 -3.93 -13.67
C VAL A 503 -12.14 -4.51 -12.30
N LEU A 504 -11.42 -4.13 -11.27
CA LEU A 504 -11.57 -4.65 -9.92
C LEU A 504 -12.62 -3.91 -9.08
N ASP A 505 -13.02 -2.71 -9.48
CA ASP A 505 -13.97 -1.90 -8.72
C ASP A 505 -15.27 -2.65 -8.42
N ARG A 506 -15.84 -3.33 -9.41
CA ARG A 506 -17.06 -4.13 -9.25
C ARG A 506 -16.93 -5.25 -8.21
N ILE A 507 -15.73 -5.83 -8.07
CA ILE A 507 -15.47 -6.90 -7.10
C ILE A 507 -15.34 -6.30 -5.71
N PHE A 508 -14.55 -5.24 -5.56
CA PHE A 508 -14.25 -4.62 -4.27
C PHE A 508 -15.46 -3.89 -3.67
N ARG A 509 -16.30 -3.27 -4.49
CA ARG A 509 -17.57 -2.66 -4.05
C ARG A 509 -18.48 -3.65 -3.32
N LYS A 510 -18.56 -4.91 -3.77
CA LYS A 510 -19.34 -5.95 -3.07
C LYS A 510 -18.86 -6.19 -1.64
N PHE A 511 -17.58 -5.94 -1.37
CA PHE A 511 -16.99 -6.06 -0.04
C PHE A 511 -16.93 -4.71 0.71
N GLY A 512 -17.52 -3.65 0.14
CA GLY A 512 -17.57 -2.33 0.76
C GLY A 512 -16.27 -1.50 0.66
N LEU A 513 -15.35 -1.91 -0.21
CA LEU A 513 -14.10 -1.21 -0.52
C LEU A 513 -14.21 -0.61 -1.94
N SER A 514 -13.57 0.52 -2.18
CA SER A 514 -13.47 1.06 -3.54
C SER A 514 -12.48 0.24 -4.37
N GLY A 515 -12.65 0.19 -5.69
CA GLY A 515 -11.70 -0.49 -6.58
C GLY A 515 -10.28 0.08 -6.49
N LYS A 516 -10.14 1.35 -6.14
CA LYS A 516 -8.84 1.98 -5.87
C LYS A 516 -8.10 1.37 -4.68
N SER A 517 -8.81 0.73 -3.73
CA SER A 517 -8.23 0.07 -2.55
C SER A 517 -7.38 -1.15 -2.89
N PHE A 518 -7.63 -1.77 -4.05
CA PHE A 518 -6.87 -2.93 -4.50
C PHE A 518 -5.39 -2.60 -4.79
N ILE A 519 -5.11 -1.42 -5.33
CA ILE A 519 -3.74 -0.99 -5.67
C ILE A 519 -2.82 -0.97 -4.44
N PRO A 520 -3.20 -0.29 -3.33
CA PRO A 520 -2.48 -0.37 -2.07
C PRO A 520 -2.26 -1.79 -1.55
N MET A 521 -3.29 -2.62 -1.59
CA MET A 521 -3.22 -4.00 -1.08
C MET A 521 -2.25 -4.85 -1.89
N LEU A 522 -2.28 -4.72 -3.22
CA LEU A 522 -1.37 -5.43 -4.08
C LEU A 522 0.08 -5.00 -3.87
N ILE A 523 0.35 -3.68 -3.89
CA ILE A 523 1.69 -3.16 -3.62
C ILE A 523 2.18 -3.63 -2.23
N GLY A 524 1.25 -3.78 -1.28
CA GLY A 524 1.48 -4.31 0.06
C GLY A 524 2.02 -5.73 0.10
N THR A 525 1.79 -6.57 -0.93
CA THR A 525 2.37 -7.92 -1.02
C THR A 525 3.90 -7.89 -1.18
N GLY A 526 4.44 -6.88 -1.83
CA GLY A 526 5.87 -6.66 -1.88
C GLY A 526 6.39 -6.00 -0.59
N CYS A 527 5.83 -4.83 -0.25
CA CYS A 527 6.18 -4.12 0.98
C CYS A 527 4.99 -3.28 1.50
N GLY A 528 4.72 -3.36 2.80
CA GLY A 528 3.62 -2.63 3.43
C GLY A 528 3.75 -1.11 3.37
N ILE A 529 4.98 -0.57 3.33
CA ILE A 529 5.23 0.88 3.30
C ILE A 529 4.68 1.52 2.03
N PRO A 530 5.13 1.12 0.81
CA PRO A 530 4.59 1.67 -0.43
C PRO A 530 3.11 1.31 -0.61
N GLY A 531 2.66 0.15 -0.12
CA GLY A 531 1.27 -0.22 -0.09
C GLY A 531 0.42 0.82 0.64
N VAL A 532 0.77 1.17 1.86
CA VAL A 532 0.09 2.22 2.64
C VAL A 532 0.18 3.59 1.95
N MET A 533 1.35 3.95 1.41
CA MET A 533 1.55 5.23 0.71
C MET A 533 0.69 5.36 -0.56
N ALA A 534 0.45 4.26 -1.26
CA ALA A 534 -0.40 4.23 -2.45
C ALA A 534 -1.88 4.56 -2.15
N SER A 535 -2.31 4.47 -0.89
CA SER A 535 -3.66 4.87 -0.47
C SER A 535 -4.00 6.34 -0.74
N ARG A 536 -3.02 7.19 -1.03
CA ARG A 536 -3.21 8.60 -1.44
C ARG A 536 -4.04 8.75 -2.70
N THR A 537 -4.07 7.73 -3.54
CA THR A 537 -4.89 7.72 -4.76
C THR A 537 -6.39 7.58 -4.47
N ILE A 538 -6.75 7.28 -3.23
CA ILE A 538 -8.13 7.13 -2.78
C ILE A 538 -8.61 8.48 -2.24
N GLU A 539 -9.57 9.08 -2.93
CA GLU A 539 -10.10 10.42 -2.63
C GLU A 539 -10.99 10.41 -1.39
N ASN A 540 -11.84 9.40 -1.24
CA ASN A 540 -12.71 9.28 -0.09
C ASN A 540 -11.91 8.93 1.17
N GLU A 541 -11.98 9.81 2.17
CA GLU A 541 -11.20 9.67 3.41
C GLU A 541 -11.57 8.42 4.21
N ARG A 542 -12.82 7.98 4.19
CA ARG A 542 -13.29 6.76 4.88
C ARG A 542 -12.69 5.52 4.24
N ASP A 543 -12.80 5.40 2.91
CA ASP A 543 -12.26 4.29 2.13
C ASP A 543 -10.74 4.24 2.23
N ARG A 544 -10.08 5.41 2.20
CA ARG A 544 -8.64 5.53 2.40
C ARG A 544 -8.21 5.01 3.77
N ARG A 545 -8.91 5.40 4.84
CA ARG A 545 -8.63 4.92 6.20
C ARG A 545 -8.84 3.42 6.33
N MET A 546 -9.94 2.88 5.80
CA MET A 546 -10.19 1.44 5.78
C MET A 546 -9.07 0.69 5.04
N THR A 547 -8.67 1.19 3.87
CA THR A 547 -7.60 0.61 3.07
C THR A 547 -6.27 0.61 3.82
N ILE A 548 -5.89 1.73 4.46
CA ILE A 548 -4.68 1.81 5.28
C ILE A 548 -4.69 0.77 6.40
N MET A 549 -5.82 0.57 7.06
CA MET A 549 -5.97 -0.37 8.18
C MET A 549 -5.86 -1.83 7.75
N THR A 550 -6.21 -2.16 6.52
CA THR A 550 -6.32 -3.55 6.04
C THR A 550 -5.18 -3.96 5.10
N THR A 551 -4.50 -3.01 4.46
CA THR A 551 -3.44 -3.28 3.47
C THR A 551 -2.32 -4.17 4.00
N THR A 552 -1.94 -4.03 5.27
CA THR A 552 -0.82 -4.76 5.87
C THR A 552 -1.16 -6.17 6.38
N PHE A 553 -2.40 -6.63 6.23
CA PHE A 553 -2.78 -8.01 6.55
C PHE A 553 -2.20 -9.02 5.56
N ILE A 554 -1.99 -8.58 4.31
CA ILE A 554 -1.36 -9.45 3.32
C ILE A 554 0.14 -9.63 3.65
N PRO A 555 0.71 -10.83 3.47
CA PRO A 555 2.14 -11.04 3.68
C PRO A 555 2.98 -10.15 2.74
N CYS A 556 3.97 -9.46 3.28
CA CYS A 556 5.00 -8.77 2.50
C CYS A 556 6.28 -9.62 2.44
N GLY A 557 7.25 -9.24 1.60
CA GLY A 557 8.52 -9.96 1.44
C GLY A 557 9.23 -10.24 2.77
N ALA A 558 9.28 -9.27 3.69
CA ALA A 558 9.87 -9.42 5.01
C ALA A 558 9.19 -10.44 5.96
N LYS A 559 7.97 -10.90 5.61
CA LYS A 559 7.28 -11.96 6.36
C LYS A 559 7.55 -13.34 5.79
N VAL A 560 8.11 -13.47 4.59
CA VAL A 560 8.30 -14.77 3.92
C VAL A 560 9.29 -15.66 4.67
N PRO A 561 10.49 -15.20 5.09
CA PRO A 561 11.43 -16.04 5.84
C PRO A 561 10.82 -16.58 7.14
N PHE A 562 10.10 -15.75 7.88
CA PHE A 562 9.39 -16.18 9.08
C PHE A 562 8.30 -17.22 8.80
N ILE A 563 7.54 -17.07 7.70
CA ILE A 563 6.53 -18.07 7.29
C ILE A 563 7.22 -19.38 6.91
N ALA A 564 8.34 -19.32 6.20
CA ALA A 564 9.12 -20.49 5.79
C ALA A 564 9.70 -21.21 7.01
N MET A 565 10.30 -20.49 7.96
CA MET A 565 10.85 -21.03 9.19
C MET A 565 9.80 -21.81 10.02
N ILE A 566 8.62 -21.22 10.25
CA ILE A 566 7.55 -21.90 10.99
C ILE A 566 6.99 -23.10 10.20
N ALA A 567 6.87 -22.98 8.88
CA ALA A 567 6.45 -24.10 8.03
C ALA A 567 7.49 -25.24 8.02
N GLY A 568 8.78 -24.91 7.98
CA GLY A 568 9.89 -25.85 8.05
C GLY A 568 9.95 -26.55 9.39
N ALA A 569 10.11 -25.80 10.48
CA ALA A 569 10.33 -26.31 11.81
C ALA A 569 9.15 -27.18 12.34
N ILE A 570 7.91 -26.75 12.12
CA ILE A 570 6.74 -27.37 12.75
C ILE A 570 5.95 -28.27 11.79
N PHE A 571 6.00 -28.01 10.49
CA PHE A 571 5.16 -28.67 9.49
C PHE A 571 5.97 -29.38 8.38
N GLY A 572 7.27 -29.59 8.58
CA GLY A 572 8.14 -30.29 7.65
C GLY A 572 8.21 -29.68 6.26
N GLY A 573 8.27 -28.35 6.16
CA GLY A 573 8.36 -27.63 4.88
C GLY A 573 7.07 -27.60 4.07
N SER A 574 5.90 -27.77 4.70
CA SER A 574 4.62 -27.86 4.01
C SER A 574 4.26 -26.59 3.22
N ALA A 575 4.29 -26.68 1.89
CA ALA A 575 3.86 -25.61 0.98
C ALA A 575 2.40 -25.17 1.21
N ILE A 576 1.54 -26.03 1.76
CA ILE A 576 0.15 -25.71 2.09
C ILE A 576 0.11 -24.68 3.22
N VAL A 577 0.95 -24.80 4.24
CA VAL A 577 1.02 -23.88 5.37
C VAL A 577 1.49 -22.50 4.89
N SER A 578 2.57 -22.45 4.11
CA SER A 578 3.09 -21.20 3.54
C SER A 578 2.07 -20.51 2.63
N THR A 579 1.39 -21.26 1.77
CA THR A 579 0.36 -20.72 0.88
C THR A 579 -0.88 -20.25 1.66
N SER A 580 -1.26 -20.96 2.74
CA SER A 580 -2.41 -20.60 3.57
C SER A 580 -2.27 -19.21 4.19
N ALA A 581 -1.05 -18.76 4.51
CA ALA A 581 -0.79 -17.44 5.06
C ALA A 581 -1.30 -16.31 4.12
N TYR A 582 -1.12 -16.45 2.82
CA TYR A 582 -1.65 -15.48 1.84
C TYR A 582 -3.18 -15.48 1.78
N PHE A 583 -3.79 -16.66 1.80
CA PHE A 583 -5.26 -16.76 1.81
C PHE A 583 -5.87 -16.23 3.09
N ILE A 584 -5.21 -16.43 4.24
CA ILE A 584 -5.65 -15.85 5.52
C ILE A 584 -5.55 -14.32 5.47
N GLY A 585 -4.47 -13.77 4.92
CA GLY A 585 -4.33 -12.33 4.73
C GLY A 585 -5.45 -11.74 3.86
N MET A 586 -5.76 -12.37 2.73
CA MET A 586 -6.87 -11.97 1.86
C MET A 586 -8.24 -12.09 2.56
N ALA A 587 -8.49 -13.19 3.25
CA ALA A 587 -9.72 -13.37 4.02
C ALA A 587 -9.87 -12.31 5.13
N ALA A 588 -8.77 -11.98 5.81
CA ALA A 588 -8.72 -10.93 6.83
C ALA A 588 -9.09 -9.55 6.26
N ILE A 589 -8.59 -9.22 5.07
CA ILE A 589 -8.95 -7.97 4.36
C ILE A 589 -10.43 -7.92 4.05
N ILE A 590 -10.99 -8.98 3.46
CA ILE A 590 -12.41 -9.05 3.08
C ILE A 590 -13.30 -8.98 4.32
N MET A 591 -13.03 -9.79 5.35
CA MET A 591 -13.78 -9.77 6.59
C MET A 591 -13.75 -8.40 7.28
N SER A 592 -12.56 -7.80 7.38
CA SER A 592 -12.40 -6.48 7.97
C SER A 592 -13.12 -5.39 7.16
N GLY A 593 -13.05 -5.43 5.84
CA GLY A 593 -13.78 -4.50 4.97
C GLY A 593 -15.30 -4.54 5.23
N ILE A 594 -15.88 -5.75 5.22
CA ILE A 594 -17.32 -5.94 5.47
C ILE A 594 -17.69 -5.50 6.90
N MET A 595 -16.90 -5.88 7.91
CA MET A 595 -17.18 -5.56 9.31
C MET A 595 -17.07 -4.05 9.57
N LEU A 596 -16.02 -3.40 9.10
CA LEU A 596 -15.80 -1.97 9.29
C LEU A 596 -16.88 -1.13 8.59
N LYS A 597 -17.27 -1.47 7.36
CA LYS A 597 -18.36 -0.80 6.64
C LYS A 597 -19.68 -0.78 7.43
N LYS A 598 -19.96 -1.83 8.21
CA LYS A 598 -21.17 -1.92 9.03
C LYS A 598 -21.09 -1.15 10.36
N THR A 599 -20.03 -0.39 10.58
CA THR A 599 -19.86 0.48 11.75
C THR A 599 -20.24 1.92 11.42
N LYS A 600 -20.70 2.68 12.41
CA LYS A 600 -21.05 4.11 12.25
C LYS A 600 -19.90 4.96 11.72
N MET A 601 -18.65 4.57 11.96
CA MET A 601 -17.45 5.33 11.60
C MET A 601 -17.14 5.23 10.10
N PHE A 602 -17.47 4.09 9.47
CA PHE A 602 -17.13 3.76 8.09
C PHE A 602 -18.37 3.48 7.20
N SER A 603 -19.58 3.66 7.73
CA SER A 603 -20.83 3.50 6.99
C SER A 603 -20.97 4.56 5.89
N GLY A 604 -21.62 4.23 4.80
CA GLY A 604 -21.87 5.05 3.62
C GLY A 604 -21.42 4.35 2.35
N ASP A 605 -21.94 4.79 1.21
CA ASP A 605 -21.63 4.18 -0.07
C ASP A 605 -20.17 4.45 -0.46
N PRO A 606 -19.45 3.45 -1.02
CA PRO A 606 -18.14 3.69 -1.60
C PRO A 606 -18.28 4.71 -2.72
N ALA A 607 -17.31 5.65 -2.80
CA ALA A 607 -17.32 6.66 -3.85
C ALA A 607 -17.43 6.00 -5.23
N PRO A 608 -18.32 6.47 -6.12
CA PRO A 608 -18.42 5.93 -7.46
C PRO A 608 -17.07 6.06 -8.17
N PHE A 609 -16.70 5.01 -8.91
CA PHE A 609 -15.43 5.00 -9.63
C PHE A 609 -15.54 5.90 -10.88
N VAL A 610 -15.47 7.20 -10.68
CA VAL A 610 -15.35 8.19 -11.75
C VAL A 610 -13.86 8.42 -12.02
N MET A 611 -13.23 7.49 -12.74
CA MET A 611 -11.83 7.67 -13.15
C MET A 611 -11.71 7.46 -14.65
N GLU A 612 -11.12 8.43 -15.31
CA GLU A 612 -10.74 8.24 -16.71
C GLU A 612 -9.71 7.15 -16.86
N LEU A 613 -9.82 6.47 -17.98
CA LEU A 613 -8.72 5.70 -18.53
C LEU A 613 -7.87 6.66 -19.38
N PRO A 614 -6.79 7.27 -18.85
CA PRO A 614 -5.96 8.19 -19.64
C PRO A 614 -5.38 7.44 -20.83
N ALA A 615 -5.22 8.09 -22.00
CA ALA A 615 -4.59 7.44 -23.15
C ALA A 615 -3.23 6.89 -22.75
N TYR A 616 -2.88 5.69 -23.25
CA TYR A 616 -1.55 5.14 -23.01
C TYR A 616 -0.48 6.07 -23.57
N HIS A 617 0.48 6.39 -22.74
CA HIS A 617 1.67 7.12 -23.15
C HIS A 617 2.90 6.55 -22.46
N VAL A 618 4.02 6.60 -23.13
CA VAL A 618 5.29 6.21 -22.51
C VAL A 618 5.70 7.34 -21.56
N PRO A 619 5.84 7.06 -20.26
CA PRO A 619 6.28 8.09 -19.32
C PRO A 619 7.71 8.52 -19.64
N THR A 620 8.01 9.81 -19.46
CA THR A 620 9.38 10.30 -19.63
C THR A 620 10.29 9.74 -18.53
N LEU A 621 11.47 9.26 -18.90
CA LEU A 621 12.42 8.67 -17.97
C LEU A 621 12.74 9.61 -16.79
N GLY A 622 12.83 10.93 -17.06
CA GLY A 622 13.07 11.92 -16.01
C GLY A 622 11.96 11.97 -14.96
N ASN A 623 10.70 11.86 -15.35
CA ASN A 623 9.58 11.83 -14.41
C ASN A 623 9.56 10.52 -13.59
N VAL A 624 9.87 9.39 -14.23
CA VAL A 624 9.96 8.10 -13.55
C VAL A 624 11.06 8.12 -12.51
N LEU A 625 12.28 8.54 -12.87
CA LEU A 625 13.42 8.61 -11.96
C LEU A 625 13.17 9.58 -10.81
N ARG A 626 12.57 10.74 -11.08
CA ARG A 626 12.21 11.71 -10.05
C ARG A 626 11.20 11.14 -9.07
N SER A 627 10.13 10.51 -9.56
CA SER A 627 9.11 9.87 -8.72
C SER A 627 9.70 8.74 -7.86
N THR A 628 10.58 7.92 -8.45
CA THR A 628 11.30 6.86 -7.75
C THR A 628 12.17 7.43 -6.64
N TRP A 629 12.98 8.46 -6.94
CA TRP A 629 13.85 9.09 -5.97
C TRP A 629 13.08 9.79 -4.84
N GLU A 630 12.01 10.52 -5.13
CA GLU A 630 11.19 11.19 -4.11
C GLU A 630 10.58 10.18 -3.12
N ARG A 631 10.12 9.02 -3.62
CA ARG A 631 9.61 7.93 -2.79
C ARG A 631 10.72 7.27 -1.98
N GLY A 632 11.85 6.94 -2.61
CA GLY A 632 13.02 6.34 -1.96
C GLY A 632 13.63 7.26 -0.90
N TRP A 633 13.85 8.53 -1.20
CA TRP A 633 14.39 9.51 -0.26
C TRP A 633 13.48 9.71 0.96
N SER A 634 12.17 9.73 0.74
CA SER A 634 11.20 9.77 1.83
C SER A 634 11.30 8.57 2.76
N PHE A 635 11.65 7.39 2.24
CA PHE A 635 11.90 6.18 3.01
C PHE A 635 13.21 6.28 3.79
N ILE A 636 14.33 6.60 3.12
CA ILE A 636 15.67 6.75 3.74
C ILE A 636 15.65 7.74 4.90
N LYS A 637 15.02 8.91 4.70
CA LYS A 637 14.92 9.93 5.76
C LYS A 637 14.18 9.43 7.01
N LYS A 638 13.20 8.55 6.85
CA LYS A 638 12.46 7.99 7.97
C LYS A 638 13.20 6.82 8.62
N ALA A 639 13.86 5.99 7.82
CA ALA A 639 14.71 4.93 8.32
C ALA A 639 15.80 5.50 9.23
N GLY A 640 16.47 6.55 8.80
CA GLY A 640 17.53 7.23 9.57
C GLY A 640 17.07 7.96 10.84
N THR A 641 15.78 7.95 11.20
CA THR A 641 15.30 8.60 12.44
C THR A 641 14.57 7.63 13.37
N ILE A 642 13.39 7.19 12.97
CA ILE A 642 12.51 6.38 13.84
C ILE A 642 13.09 4.98 14.03
N ILE A 643 13.65 4.39 12.99
CA ILE A 643 14.17 3.02 13.06
C ILE A 643 15.45 3.00 13.87
N THR A 644 16.40 3.93 13.64
CA THR A 644 17.62 4.04 14.44
C THR A 644 17.31 4.15 15.95
N LEU A 645 16.34 5.00 16.32
CA LEU A 645 15.95 5.14 17.73
C LEU A 645 15.36 3.83 18.27
N SER A 646 14.58 3.13 17.46
CA SER A 646 13.97 1.85 17.85
C SER A 646 14.99 0.73 17.98
N THR A 647 15.96 0.65 17.05
CA THR A 647 17.03 -0.37 17.11
C THR A 647 17.95 -0.15 18.31
N ILE A 648 18.33 1.09 18.62
CA ILE A 648 19.08 1.42 19.83
C ILE A 648 18.30 0.98 21.10
N PHE A 649 16.99 1.24 21.15
CA PHE A 649 16.16 0.84 22.29
C PHE A 649 16.09 -0.68 22.42
N VAL A 650 15.90 -1.40 21.32
CA VAL A 650 15.85 -2.88 21.33
C VAL A 650 17.22 -3.45 21.70
N TRP A 651 18.30 -2.98 21.06
CA TRP A 651 19.66 -3.39 21.42
C TRP A 651 19.94 -3.21 22.92
N PHE A 652 19.65 -2.02 23.46
CA PHE A 652 19.84 -1.75 24.89
C PHE A 652 19.04 -2.73 25.76
N THR A 653 17.80 -2.98 25.44
CA THR A 653 16.95 -3.89 26.24
C THR A 653 17.32 -5.38 26.07
N THR A 654 17.98 -5.75 24.98
CA THR A 654 18.45 -7.11 24.72
C THR A 654 19.78 -7.39 25.43
N TYR A 655 20.73 -6.47 25.33
CA TYR A 655 22.09 -6.70 25.85
C TYR A 655 22.34 -6.15 27.26
N PHE A 656 21.36 -5.53 27.90
CA PHE A 656 21.48 -5.10 29.28
C PHE A 656 20.48 -5.80 30.17
N GLY A 657 20.96 -6.20 31.35
CA GLY A 657 20.15 -6.92 32.35
C GLY A 657 20.76 -6.93 33.71
N VAL A 658 20.11 -7.65 34.62
CA VAL A 658 20.57 -7.80 36.02
C VAL A 658 20.96 -9.25 36.26
N VAL A 659 22.27 -9.52 36.43
CA VAL A 659 22.81 -10.83 36.83
C VAL A 659 23.54 -10.67 38.17
N ASP A 660 23.25 -11.56 39.10
CA ASP A 660 23.79 -11.54 40.47
C ASP A 660 23.63 -10.20 41.23
N GLY A 661 22.51 -9.51 40.93
CA GLY A 661 22.21 -8.22 41.57
C GLY A 661 22.99 -7.03 40.98
N GLN A 662 23.79 -7.22 39.95
CA GLN A 662 24.53 -6.16 39.26
C GLN A 662 23.92 -5.90 37.88
N PHE A 663 23.70 -4.64 37.57
CA PHE A 663 23.25 -4.22 36.24
C PHE A 663 24.46 -4.09 35.31
N ARG A 664 24.57 -4.93 34.29
CA ARG A 664 25.69 -4.95 33.35
C ARG A 664 25.27 -5.35 31.93
N MET A 665 26.17 -5.22 31.00
CA MET A 665 26.04 -5.79 29.66
C MET A 665 26.15 -7.32 29.78
N LEU A 666 25.30 -8.00 29.03
CA LEU A 666 25.14 -9.46 29.02
C LEU A 666 25.91 -10.06 27.84
N SER A 667 26.46 -11.26 28.02
CA SER A 667 26.90 -12.11 26.93
C SER A 667 25.70 -12.77 26.25
N GLU A 668 25.89 -13.36 25.07
CA GLU A 668 24.81 -14.04 24.32
C GLU A 668 24.17 -15.17 25.12
N GLU A 669 24.93 -15.89 25.92
CA GLU A 669 24.43 -16.95 26.81
C GLU A 669 23.52 -16.42 27.93
N GLU A 670 23.69 -15.15 28.33
CA GLU A 670 22.98 -14.52 29.44
C GLU A 670 21.75 -13.72 29.02
N ILE A 671 21.37 -13.72 27.74
CA ILE A 671 20.22 -12.97 27.21
C ILE A 671 18.90 -13.26 27.95
N ASN A 672 18.79 -14.44 28.57
CA ASN A 672 17.67 -14.81 29.44
C ASN A 672 17.44 -13.84 30.63
N PHE A 673 18.47 -13.11 31.06
CA PHE A 673 18.41 -12.14 32.14
C PHE A 673 18.26 -10.70 31.65
N SER A 674 18.04 -10.52 30.36
CA SER A 674 17.88 -9.19 29.72
C SER A 674 16.60 -8.47 30.17
N ILE A 675 16.62 -7.14 30.05
CA ILE A 675 15.42 -6.32 30.26
C ILE A 675 14.30 -6.77 29.32
N LEU A 676 14.64 -7.11 28.08
CA LEU A 676 13.66 -7.57 27.08
C LEU A 676 13.04 -8.92 27.47
N ALA A 677 13.83 -9.85 28.02
CA ALA A 677 13.32 -11.12 28.57
C ALA A 677 12.40 -10.88 29.78
N ALA A 678 12.75 -9.94 30.67
CA ALA A 678 11.89 -9.56 31.79
C ALA A 678 10.56 -8.95 31.34
N ILE A 679 10.59 -8.08 30.32
CA ILE A 679 9.37 -7.51 29.69
C ILE A 679 8.55 -8.62 29.08
N GLY A 680 9.16 -9.51 28.27
CA GLY A 680 8.49 -10.67 27.68
C GLY A 680 7.85 -11.57 28.73
N GLY A 681 8.59 -11.85 29.82
CA GLY A 681 8.10 -12.60 30.99
C GLY A 681 6.92 -11.96 31.69
N ALA A 682 6.92 -10.62 31.81
CA ALA A 682 5.84 -9.88 32.45
C ALA A 682 4.52 -9.89 31.65
N ILE A 683 4.60 -9.91 30.32
CA ILE A 683 3.43 -9.85 29.43
C ILE A 683 3.04 -11.19 28.79
N LYS A 684 3.84 -12.25 28.95
CA LYS A 684 3.59 -13.56 28.34
C LYS A 684 2.21 -14.14 28.65
N TRP A 685 1.62 -13.82 29.80
CA TRP A 685 0.29 -14.28 30.19
C TRP A 685 -0.81 -13.79 29.26
N ILE A 686 -0.62 -12.66 28.56
CA ILE A 686 -1.55 -12.16 27.57
C ILE A 686 -1.64 -13.11 26.37
N PHE A 687 -0.53 -13.76 26.02
CA PHE A 687 -0.41 -14.65 24.85
C PHE A 687 -0.66 -16.12 25.21
N ALA A 688 -0.73 -16.47 26.50
CA ALA A 688 -1.07 -17.82 26.93
C ALA A 688 -2.39 -18.37 26.35
N PRO A 689 -3.49 -17.58 26.19
CA PRO A 689 -4.69 -18.07 25.51
C PRO A 689 -4.53 -18.41 24.03
N LEU A 690 -3.48 -17.86 23.39
CA LEU A 690 -3.10 -18.15 22.01
C LEU A 690 -2.27 -19.43 21.87
N GLY A 691 -1.89 -20.06 22.98
CA GLY A 691 -1.13 -21.30 23.04
C GLY A 691 0.38 -21.15 23.18
N TRP A 692 0.94 -19.94 23.04
CA TRP A 692 2.38 -19.67 23.10
C TRP A 692 2.74 -18.62 24.16
N GLY A 693 2.44 -18.94 25.40
CA GLY A 693 2.74 -18.10 26.58
C GLY A 693 4.18 -18.22 27.07
N ASN A 694 5.15 -18.52 26.20
CA ASN A 694 6.58 -18.47 26.52
C ASN A 694 7.15 -17.09 26.25
N TRP A 695 8.17 -16.68 26.99
CA TRP A 695 8.72 -15.33 26.87
C TRP A 695 9.51 -15.15 25.56
N GLN A 696 10.13 -16.21 25.04
CA GLN A 696 10.89 -16.18 23.78
C GLN A 696 10.01 -15.81 22.59
N ALA A 697 8.86 -16.48 22.43
CA ALA A 697 7.89 -16.16 21.37
C ALA A 697 7.35 -14.71 21.49
N VAL A 698 7.13 -14.25 22.71
CA VAL A 698 6.68 -12.87 22.98
C VAL A 698 7.76 -11.86 22.58
N VAL A 699 9.00 -12.12 22.95
CA VAL A 699 10.16 -11.29 22.58
C VAL A 699 10.31 -11.26 21.06
N ALA A 700 10.28 -12.40 20.37
CA ALA A 700 10.34 -12.48 18.91
C ALA A 700 9.19 -11.68 18.24
N SER A 701 7.99 -11.71 18.81
CA SER A 701 6.88 -10.89 18.31
C SER A 701 7.11 -9.38 18.51
N ILE A 702 7.77 -8.96 19.60
CA ILE A 702 8.13 -7.56 19.88
C ILE A 702 9.23 -7.08 18.93
N THR A 703 10.32 -7.85 18.78
CA THR A 703 11.40 -7.53 17.84
C THR A 703 10.90 -7.49 16.41
N GLY A 704 9.96 -8.35 16.05
CA GLY A 704 9.24 -8.31 14.78
C GLY A 704 8.38 -7.07 14.51
N LEU A 705 8.20 -6.17 15.50
CA LEU A 705 7.64 -4.84 15.27
C LEU A 705 8.69 -3.85 14.74
N VAL A 706 9.95 -4.07 15.01
CA VAL A 706 11.04 -3.25 14.44
C VAL A 706 11.15 -3.58 12.95
N ALA A 707 11.40 -4.85 12.63
CA ALA A 707 11.42 -5.40 11.29
C ALA A 707 10.92 -6.85 11.35
N LYS A 708 10.13 -7.29 10.40
CA LYS A 708 9.48 -8.62 10.47
C LYS A 708 10.46 -9.79 10.29
N GLU A 709 11.52 -9.57 9.56
CA GLU A 709 12.64 -10.50 9.42
C GLU A 709 13.36 -10.78 10.74
N ASN A 710 13.40 -9.81 11.65
CA ASN A 710 14.02 -9.99 12.97
C ASN A 710 13.35 -11.07 13.84
N ILE A 711 12.15 -11.53 13.45
CA ILE A 711 11.53 -12.68 14.13
C ILE A 711 12.40 -13.92 13.96
N VAL A 712 12.92 -14.15 12.74
CA VAL A 712 13.77 -15.31 12.41
C VAL A 712 15.07 -15.25 13.21
N GLY A 713 15.80 -14.12 13.13
CA GLY A 713 17.04 -13.96 13.88
C GLY A 713 16.85 -14.08 15.39
N THR A 714 15.77 -13.46 15.94
CA THR A 714 15.47 -13.58 17.37
C THR A 714 15.15 -15.00 17.79
N LEU A 715 14.37 -15.74 16.99
CA LEU A 715 14.07 -17.15 17.27
C LEU A 715 15.34 -18.01 17.12
N GLY A 716 16.19 -17.72 16.13
CA GLY A 716 17.49 -18.37 15.95
C GLY A 716 18.36 -18.26 17.20
N ILE A 717 18.55 -17.04 17.70
CA ILE A 717 19.35 -16.78 18.92
C ILE A 717 18.72 -17.44 20.16
N LEU A 718 17.40 -17.31 20.34
CA LEU A 718 16.74 -17.75 21.57
C LEU A 718 16.48 -19.26 21.65
N TYR A 719 16.48 -19.95 20.51
CA TYR A 719 16.28 -21.41 20.45
C TYR A 719 17.51 -22.18 19.93
N GLY A 720 18.52 -21.52 19.35
CA GLY A 720 19.76 -22.10 18.85
C GLY A 720 20.94 -22.03 19.83
N GLY A 721 20.77 -21.42 21.02
CA GLY A 721 21.85 -21.25 22.00
C GLY A 721 22.45 -22.59 22.45
N GLY A 722 23.80 -22.67 22.47
CA GLY A 722 24.52 -23.84 22.90
C GLY A 722 24.68 -24.93 21.84
N GLY A 723 24.56 -24.60 20.54
CA GLY A 723 24.74 -25.57 19.44
C GLY A 723 23.50 -26.47 19.20
N ALA A 724 22.35 -26.13 19.80
CA ALA A 724 21.10 -26.83 19.56
C ALA A 724 20.53 -26.48 18.17
N ASP A 725 20.00 -27.50 17.48
CA ASP A 725 19.29 -27.27 16.24
C ASP A 725 18.04 -26.42 16.46
N VAL A 726 18.02 -25.25 15.84
CA VAL A 726 16.93 -24.25 15.97
C VAL A 726 15.57 -24.84 15.57
N TYR A 727 15.51 -25.62 14.50
CA TYR A 727 14.27 -26.22 14.00
C TYR A 727 13.70 -27.23 14.98
N THR A 728 14.55 -28.11 15.51
CA THR A 728 14.17 -29.10 16.52
C THR A 728 13.72 -28.41 17.81
N SER A 729 14.44 -27.39 18.27
CA SER A 729 14.10 -26.63 19.47
C SER A 729 12.75 -25.88 19.33
N ILE A 730 12.45 -25.34 18.16
CA ILE A 730 11.14 -24.72 17.87
C ILE A 730 10.05 -25.78 17.80
N ALA A 731 10.30 -26.94 17.17
CA ALA A 731 9.34 -28.03 17.10
C ALA A 731 8.98 -28.59 18.50
N ASP A 732 9.94 -28.62 19.42
CA ASP A 732 9.73 -29.03 20.82
C ASP A 732 8.98 -27.93 21.63
N ALA A 733 9.21 -26.66 21.32
CA ALA A 733 8.57 -25.52 22.01
C ALA A 733 7.11 -25.28 21.57
N PHE A 734 6.77 -25.65 20.35
CA PHE A 734 5.45 -25.37 19.75
C PHE A 734 4.86 -26.66 19.16
N ASN A 735 3.66 -27.01 19.56
CA ASN A 735 2.89 -27.98 18.76
C ASN A 735 2.32 -27.32 17.49
N GLY A 736 1.86 -28.11 16.51
CA GLY A 736 1.38 -27.61 15.22
C GLY A 736 0.30 -26.53 15.31
N VAL A 737 -0.62 -26.61 16.29
CA VAL A 737 -1.69 -25.61 16.49
C VAL A 737 -1.13 -24.33 17.08
N GLN A 738 -0.21 -24.41 18.04
CA GLN A 738 0.43 -23.28 18.68
C GLN A 738 1.32 -22.52 17.69
N GLY A 739 2.13 -23.23 16.90
CA GLY A 739 2.94 -22.62 15.85
C GLY A 739 2.10 -21.94 14.77
N TYR A 740 1.00 -22.56 14.37
CA TYR A 740 0.09 -21.93 13.40
C TYR A 740 -0.62 -20.70 13.97
N SER A 741 -1.00 -20.72 15.25
CA SER A 741 -1.52 -19.55 15.96
C SER A 741 -0.50 -18.41 16.04
N PHE A 742 0.77 -18.74 16.33
CA PHE A 742 1.88 -17.79 16.35
C PHE A 742 2.11 -17.15 14.97
N LEU A 743 2.09 -17.98 13.91
CA LEU A 743 2.18 -17.53 12.52
C LEU A 743 1.07 -16.54 12.19
N ILE A 744 -0.20 -16.88 12.47
CA ILE A 744 -1.35 -16.02 12.18
C ILE A 744 -1.28 -14.70 12.95
N PHE A 745 -0.90 -14.74 14.23
CA PHE A 745 -0.78 -13.51 15.01
C PHE A 745 0.27 -12.57 14.39
N ASN A 746 1.47 -13.05 14.12
CA ASN A 746 2.55 -12.24 13.56
C ASN A 746 2.29 -11.80 12.11
N LEU A 747 1.48 -12.57 11.37
CA LEU A 747 1.00 -12.22 10.05
C LEU A 747 0.05 -11.01 10.08
N LEU A 748 -0.94 -11.02 10.97
CA LEU A 748 -2.06 -10.07 10.98
C LEU A 748 -1.88 -8.90 11.97
N CYS A 749 -0.97 -8.99 12.93
CA CYS A 749 -0.72 -7.92 13.91
C CYS A 749 -0.14 -6.66 13.24
N ALA A 750 0.07 -5.62 14.01
CA ALA A 750 0.67 -4.37 13.53
C ALA A 750 1.95 -4.64 12.71
N PRO A 751 2.15 -3.93 11.59
CA PRO A 751 3.32 -4.11 10.75
C PRO A 751 4.59 -3.53 11.42
N CYS A 752 5.74 -3.62 10.73
CA CYS A 752 6.99 -3.04 11.21
C CYS A 752 6.88 -1.51 11.45
N PHE A 753 7.76 -0.96 12.29
CA PHE A 753 7.76 0.47 12.65
C PHE A 753 7.81 1.39 11.44
N ALA A 754 8.52 1.01 10.38
CA ALA A 754 8.56 1.77 9.15
C ALA A 754 7.16 1.89 8.49
N ALA A 755 6.40 0.80 8.46
CA ALA A 755 5.03 0.80 7.95
C ALA A 755 4.06 1.53 8.91
N ILE A 756 4.24 1.42 10.24
CA ILE A 756 3.51 2.21 11.24
C ILE A 756 3.76 3.72 11.02
N GLY A 757 4.99 4.10 10.71
CA GLY A 757 5.35 5.47 10.32
C GLY A 757 4.63 5.94 9.05
N ALA A 758 4.47 5.06 8.06
CA ALA A 758 3.67 5.34 6.86
C ALA A 758 2.18 5.48 7.22
N ILE A 759 1.61 4.59 8.04
CA ILE A 759 0.23 4.67 8.54
C ILE A 759 0.00 6.02 9.24
N ARG A 760 0.89 6.44 10.13
CA ARG A 760 0.80 7.72 10.84
C ARG A 760 0.75 8.91 9.88
N ARG A 761 1.58 8.88 8.85
CA ARG A 761 1.64 9.94 7.84
C ARG A 761 0.38 10.01 7.00
N GLU A 762 -0.10 8.85 6.50
CA GLU A 762 -1.26 8.81 5.61
C GLU A 762 -2.58 9.02 6.36
N MET A 763 -2.66 8.62 7.63
CA MET A 763 -3.81 8.91 8.51
C MET A 763 -3.87 10.39 8.91
N ASN A 764 -2.74 11.08 8.96
CA ASN A 764 -2.58 12.48 9.38
C ASN A 764 -3.34 12.83 10.69
N ASN A 765 -3.56 11.85 11.54
CA ASN A 765 -4.32 11.98 12.79
C ASN A 765 -3.89 10.91 13.79
N ALA A 766 -3.43 11.32 14.99
CA ALA A 766 -2.93 10.40 16.00
C ALA A 766 -4.01 9.41 16.50
N LYS A 767 -5.27 9.84 16.65
CA LYS A 767 -6.37 8.97 17.11
C LYS A 767 -6.62 7.84 16.10
N TRP A 768 -6.65 8.17 14.81
CA TRP A 768 -6.83 7.17 13.75
C TRP A 768 -5.63 6.24 13.61
N THR A 769 -4.42 6.74 13.83
CA THR A 769 -3.21 5.91 13.83
C THR A 769 -3.26 4.85 14.93
N TRP A 770 -3.52 5.27 16.18
CA TRP A 770 -3.64 4.33 17.29
C TRP A 770 -4.82 3.39 17.15
N PHE A 771 -5.93 3.87 16.60
CA PHE A 771 -7.07 3.01 16.29
C PHE A 771 -6.72 1.94 15.26
N ALA A 772 -5.97 2.29 14.20
CA ALA A 772 -5.53 1.35 13.17
C ALA A 772 -4.62 0.25 13.77
N ILE A 773 -3.62 0.64 14.57
CA ILE A 773 -2.71 -0.29 15.23
C ILE A 773 -3.47 -1.20 16.20
N GLY A 774 -4.32 -0.61 17.06
CA GLY A 774 -5.14 -1.35 18.00
C GLY A 774 -6.10 -2.33 17.33
N TYR A 775 -6.69 -1.93 16.20
CA TYR A 775 -7.55 -2.80 15.40
C TYR A 775 -6.79 -3.98 14.83
N GLN A 776 -5.61 -3.74 14.23
CA GLN A 776 -4.77 -4.79 13.63
C GLN A 776 -4.34 -5.81 14.70
N CYS A 777 -3.80 -5.34 15.83
CA CYS A 777 -3.41 -6.22 16.94
C CYS A 777 -4.59 -6.98 17.53
N GLY A 778 -5.73 -6.30 17.75
CA GLY A 778 -6.93 -6.92 18.31
C GLY A 778 -7.53 -7.96 17.38
N PHE A 779 -7.59 -7.67 16.08
CA PHE A 779 -8.08 -8.60 15.06
C PHE A 779 -7.17 -9.85 14.96
N ALA A 780 -5.83 -9.63 14.91
CA ALA A 780 -4.85 -10.71 14.92
C ALA A 780 -5.00 -11.60 16.15
N TYR A 781 -5.15 -10.99 17.34
CA TYR A 781 -5.34 -11.71 18.59
C TYR A 781 -6.59 -12.58 18.57
N VAL A 782 -7.73 -12.03 18.11
CA VAL A 782 -8.99 -12.77 18.03
C VAL A 782 -8.90 -13.96 17.09
N ILE A 783 -8.30 -13.78 15.89
CA ILE A 783 -8.17 -14.88 14.92
C ILE A 783 -7.22 -15.95 15.45
N ALA A 784 -6.05 -15.57 15.99
CA ALA A 784 -5.08 -16.51 16.55
C ALA A 784 -5.64 -17.29 17.74
N LEU A 785 -6.41 -16.62 18.62
CA LEU A 785 -7.11 -17.26 19.73
C LEU A 785 -8.13 -18.31 19.24
N ILE A 786 -8.96 -17.95 18.25
CA ILE A 786 -9.93 -18.89 17.68
C ILE A 786 -9.21 -20.13 17.15
N VAL A 787 -8.13 -19.92 16.37
CA VAL A 787 -7.36 -21.02 15.79
C VAL A 787 -6.75 -21.91 16.86
N ASN A 788 -6.13 -21.33 17.88
CA ASN A 788 -5.54 -22.13 18.95
C ASN A 788 -6.59 -22.90 19.77
N GLN A 789 -7.64 -22.23 20.23
CA GLN A 789 -8.62 -22.87 21.11
C GLN A 789 -9.42 -23.99 20.42
N ILE A 790 -9.74 -23.82 19.13
CA ILE A 790 -10.39 -24.86 18.34
C ILE A 790 -9.40 -25.99 18.03
N GLY A 791 -8.19 -25.68 17.56
CA GLY A 791 -7.18 -26.68 17.22
C GLY A 791 -6.76 -27.50 18.43
N ALA A 792 -6.56 -26.88 19.61
CA ALA A 792 -6.23 -27.58 20.85
C ALA A 792 -7.34 -28.55 21.28
N MET A 793 -8.62 -28.21 21.01
CA MET A 793 -9.72 -29.13 21.29
C MET A 793 -9.68 -30.38 20.40
N PHE A 794 -9.35 -30.22 19.10
CA PHE A 794 -9.17 -31.38 18.19
C PHE A 794 -8.00 -32.26 18.58
N MET A 795 -6.96 -31.71 19.21
CA MET A 795 -5.80 -32.44 19.71
C MET A 795 -6.02 -33.06 21.12
N GLY A 796 -7.19 -32.88 21.72
CA GLY A 796 -7.51 -33.43 23.06
C GLY A 796 -6.94 -32.62 24.24
N ASN A 797 -6.20 -31.55 24.00
CA ASN A 797 -5.56 -30.68 25.00
C ASN A 797 -6.35 -29.37 25.25
N GLY A 798 -7.59 -29.29 24.78
CA GLY A 798 -8.39 -28.06 24.81
C GLY A 798 -9.04 -27.76 26.17
N ASN A 799 -9.11 -26.48 26.52
CA ASN A 799 -9.89 -25.98 27.65
C ASN A 799 -11.32 -25.64 27.23
N ILE A 800 -12.32 -26.23 27.88
CA ILE A 800 -13.76 -25.99 27.60
C ILE A 800 -14.11 -24.49 27.65
N PHE A 801 -13.55 -23.76 28.61
CA PHE A 801 -13.77 -22.32 28.71
C PHE A 801 -13.21 -21.57 27.48
N GLY A 802 -12.00 -21.92 27.02
CA GLY A 802 -11.39 -21.35 25.82
C GLY A 802 -12.22 -21.66 24.57
N LEU A 803 -12.74 -22.86 24.43
CA LEU A 803 -13.63 -23.23 23.35
C LEU A 803 -14.92 -22.41 23.32
N ILE A 804 -15.56 -22.20 24.48
CA ILE A 804 -16.76 -21.35 24.58
C ILE A 804 -16.44 -19.92 24.12
N VAL A 805 -15.32 -19.35 24.56
CA VAL A 805 -14.89 -18.02 24.14
C VAL A 805 -14.65 -17.98 22.62
N ALA A 806 -13.98 -18.97 22.06
CA ALA A 806 -13.74 -19.05 20.61
C ALA A 806 -15.06 -19.13 19.81
N ILE A 807 -16.02 -19.94 20.26
CA ILE A 807 -17.35 -20.06 19.62
C ILE A 807 -18.09 -18.71 19.70
N LEU A 808 -18.08 -18.04 20.84
CA LEU A 808 -18.71 -16.72 21.00
C LEU A 808 -18.07 -15.67 20.07
N LEU A 809 -16.74 -15.69 19.91
CA LEU A 809 -16.04 -14.79 19.01
C LEU A 809 -16.37 -15.09 17.54
N ILE A 810 -16.44 -16.37 17.15
CA ILE A 810 -16.90 -16.76 15.81
C ILE A 810 -18.33 -16.28 15.58
N ALA A 811 -19.23 -16.53 16.54
CA ALA A 811 -20.61 -16.07 16.45
C ALA A 811 -20.70 -14.55 16.31
N ALA A 812 -19.86 -13.80 17.03
CA ALA A 812 -19.77 -12.34 16.91
C ALA A 812 -19.25 -11.89 15.53
N ILE A 813 -18.23 -12.54 14.98
CA ILE A 813 -17.72 -12.27 13.63
C ILE A 813 -18.78 -12.58 12.60
N VAL A 814 -19.39 -13.76 12.65
CA VAL A 814 -20.47 -14.19 11.74
C VAL A 814 -21.66 -13.23 11.84
N TYR A 815 -22.07 -12.85 13.05
CA TYR A 815 -23.11 -11.86 13.24
C TYR A 815 -22.73 -10.52 12.58
N MET A 816 -21.51 -10.04 12.77
CA MET A 816 -21.03 -8.79 12.12
C MET A 816 -20.97 -8.91 10.60
N LEU A 817 -20.64 -10.08 10.05
CA LEU A 817 -20.59 -10.30 8.60
C LEU A 817 -21.99 -10.35 7.97
N PHE A 818 -22.99 -10.94 8.65
CA PHE A 818 -24.31 -11.16 8.06
C PHE A 818 -25.40 -10.18 8.54
N ARG A 819 -25.18 -9.42 9.65
CA ARG A 819 -26.16 -8.41 10.07
C ARG A 819 -26.40 -7.40 8.95
N LYS A 820 -27.65 -7.00 8.75
CA LYS A 820 -27.97 -5.87 7.86
C LYS A 820 -27.26 -4.59 8.37
N ASN A 821 -26.75 -3.80 7.46
CA ASN A 821 -26.12 -2.54 7.82
C ASN A 821 -27.18 -1.56 8.32
N LYS A 822 -27.22 -1.30 9.62
CA LYS A 822 -28.18 -0.39 10.26
C LYS A 822 -28.01 1.08 9.81
N TYR A 823 -26.92 1.38 9.10
CA TYR A 823 -26.55 2.72 8.67
C TYR A 823 -26.64 2.91 7.15
N ASP A 824 -26.92 1.84 6.39
CA ASP A 824 -27.17 1.82 4.95
C ASP A 824 -28.64 1.99 4.57
N ASP A 825 -29.55 2.17 5.54
CA ASP A 825 -30.90 2.62 5.25
C ASP A 825 -30.85 4.08 4.75
N ASN A 826 -30.46 4.27 3.51
CA ASN A 826 -30.48 5.53 2.79
C ASN A 826 -31.89 5.76 2.19
N THR A 827 -32.93 5.57 3.00
CA THR A 827 -34.27 6.03 2.63
C THR A 827 -34.37 7.52 2.90
N LEU A 828 -35.10 8.24 2.06
CA LEU A 828 -35.29 9.70 2.17
C LEU A 828 -35.85 10.07 3.56
N THR A 829 -36.73 9.25 4.13
CA THR A 829 -37.31 9.43 5.46
C THR A 829 -36.31 9.28 6.60
N VAL A 830 -35.32 8.40 6.48
CA VAL A 830 -34.24 8.23 7.48
C VAL A 830 -33.21 9.34 7.34
N THR A 831 -32.88 9.72 6.13
CA THR A 831 -31.91 10.78 5.84
C THR A 831 -32.43 12.15 6.31
N THR A 832 -33.71 12.46 6.10
CA THR A 832 -34.35 13.68 6.63
C THR A 832 -34.37 13.72 8.15
N LYS A 833 -34.60 12.59 8.83
CA LYS A 833 -34.51 12.51 10.30
C LYS A 833 -33.09 12.71 10.81
N LYS A 834 -32.08 12.11 10.12
CA LYS A 834 -30.65 12.30 10.46
C LYS A 834 -30.21 13.76 10.25
N ALA A 835 -30.68 14.40 9.18
CA ALA A 835 -30.37 15.79 8.85
C ALA A 835 -30.95 16.76 9.88
N LYS A 836 -32.21 16.58 10.29
CA LYS A 836 -32.86 17.35 11.37
C LYS A 836 -32.12 17.24 12.70
N SER A 837 -31.65 16.04 13.06
CA SER A 837 -30.85 15.80 14.29
C SER A 837 -29.46 16.45 14.26
N LYS A 838 -28.87 16.68 13.08
CA LYS A 838 -27.57 17.37 12.93
C LYS A 838 -27.73 18.90 12.96
N ALA A 839 -28.86 19.44 12.52
CA ALA A 839 -29.14 20.87 12.55
C ALA A 839 -29.51 21.37 13.97
N THR A 840 -29.91 20.46 14.87
CA THR A 840 -30.30 20.78 16.26
C THR A 840 -29.13 20.60 17.25
N LYS A 841 -27.98 20.12 16.80
CA LYS A 841 -26.70 20.02 17.56
C LYS A 841 -25.69 21.04 17.02
#